data_1d6dfc5513909c8fdb7d8dc30a28c697
#
_entry.id   1d6dfc5513909c8fdb7d8dc30a28c697
#
_cell.length_a   1.000
_cell.length_b   1.000
_cell.length_c   1.000
_cell.angle_alpha   90.00
_cell.angle_beta   90.00
_cell.angle_gamma   90.00
#
_symmetry.space_group_name_H-M   'P 1'
#
loop_
_entity.id
_entity.type
_entity.pdbx_description
1 polymer ?
#
loop_
_entity_poly.entity_id
_entity_poly.type
_entity_poly.pdbx_seq_one_letter_code
_entity_poly.pdbx_strand_id
1 'polypeptide(L)'
;MANARRLPGIQVDVTPPPAADALPRLDVAVFVGFAATGPLHLPVAVESVAQYAAVFGADAPLAWDSERGERVFAHLGPSVRAFFANGGHRCWVLRVARSAAMERVRLGEDAPLPTAIATANRYALPGLLAIDGTGAIAPAIVAARCEGSWSDGLRVDAATQQRGFALDSWSVIDSPAAHRFAFLTRQPLRVGELLRFDQDPAIQVYARVEQIAAGSTPAAPYRVEVRVVAAFEALIGDGSPDEISGDARIAGLDDELPATLHSPRPLAAGWGPAAVQLQAPLASEQLSVGAWLRFAAGAQIVWLRVDEIDRVADLSISPVVVDAIAVLIKAQGPAWREIDPATAWTGPVESAQWLQLELRALGADGAQSRLRSLALTPLGSGHFWQQQRDQDYYCQRDDLASVPPAELQRYPLAPDDAPRPLAWLPLGLQANFGASVGPLTQTATALERDGLARFDRDLFLDPALEADSVQTLIAHADDIRLIRPSPRPLYGLHAVFGIGAGGLFNEASLLALPDAIHLGWQRRVDPPDEPAPASIPTTPPHWRDHRGVCLADPASQDVLSAPDFSRFLDCSTRLIAAPVLDGPDAPVSPGRYRLSWTQSEAGARYALFEAGLADFSDQREIYNGELSEYVAISEREGRYHYRVVAQVGGEYSLPSNPVTVRVRADEWVLPTAATVEAGMEAEWLAVHRAALRLGAACGDLFVVLSMPRHFRTAQALRYSQRLRAVRGAGAAIDPLALAFDEARALSYGALYFPWLQSDARGGALAAGSLGALSPGAGAQAGADRDPQRRLRVVPPDGVATGVFAARASQRGAWIAAANEPMRDVVALTPRIADGDRAALQDAQINLLRDDPRGFFALSADTLALDEELRPINVRRLLILLRRMALRRGSSYVFEPNGPVLWRSVQRGFDLLLGDLFERGAFAGATAEQSFRVVTDEGVNPPQSVESGRFVVELRVAPSLPMRFIAVRLAQSGERLTVKEEL
;
A
#
# COMPACT_ATOMS: atom_id res chain seq x y z
N MET A 1 43.43 7.94 -30.04
CA MET A 1 44.24 8.06 -28.79
C MET A 1 45.71 8.08 -29.22
N ALA A 2 46.39 9.21 -28.99
CA ALA A 2 47.77 9.39 -29.40
C ALA A 2 48.66 8.55 -28.47
N ASN A 3 49.46 7.67 -29.05
CA ASN A 3 50.51 6.92 -28.36
C ASN A 3 51.56 7.90 -27.82
N ALA A 4 51.51 8.22 -26.54
CA ALA A 4 52.58 8.95 -25.86
C ALA A 4 53.84 8.11 -25.91
N ARG A 5 54.90 8.60 -26.58
CA ARG A 5 56.25 7.97 -26.57
C ARG A 5 56.77 8.03 -25.12
N ARG A 6 56.94 6.87 -24.50
CA ARG A 6 57.52 6.72 -23.17
C ARG A 6 59.05 6.80 -23.30
N LEU A 7 59.66 7.60 -22.45
CA LEU A 7 61.12 7.69 -22.34
C LEU A 7 61.68 6.35 -21.77
N PRO A 8 62.89 5.91 -22.24
CA PRO A 8 63.56 4.72 -21.65
C PRO A 8 63.91 4.99 -20.19
N GLY A 9 63.46 4.11 -19.29
CA GLY A 9 63.72 4.15 -17.88
C GLY A 9 63.10 2.95 -17.19
N ILE A 10 63.51 2.64 -15.98
CA ILE A 10 62.94 1.58 -15.14
C ILE A 10 61.54 2.08 -14.70
N GLN A 11 60.50 1.46 -15.18
CA GLN A 11 59.15 1.70 -14.76
C GLN A 11 58.80 0.63 -13.71
N VAL A 12 58.61 1.03 -12.44
CA VAL A 12 58.12 0.15 -11.40
C VAL A 12 56.57 0.19 -11.52
N ASP A 13 55.98 -0.82 -12.13
CA ASP A 13 54.56 -1.05 -12.04
C ASP A 13 54.29 -1.62 -10.64
N VAL A 14 53.80 -0.74 -9.75
CA VAL A 14 53.28 -1.18 -8.45
C VAL A 14 51.93 -1.80 -8.77
N THR A 15 51.87 -3.10 -8.89
CA THR A 15 50.61 -3.85 -8.84
C THR A 15 50.09 -3.65 -7.44
N PRO A 16 48.90 -2.99 -7.26
CA PRO A 16 48.32 -2.91 -5.94
C PRO A 16 48.16 -4.34 -5.41
N PRO A 17 48.45 -4.59 -4.12
CA PRO A 17 48.23 -5.91 -3.52
C PRO A 17 46.79 -6.31 -3.87
N PRO A 18 46.56 -7.63 -4.17
CA PRO A 18 45.21 -8.10 -4.43
C PRO A 18 44.31 -7.63 -3.28
N ALA A 19 43.19 -6.96 -3.62
CA ALA A 19 42.26 -6.49 -2.62
C ALA A 19 41.96 -7.68 -1.69
N ALA A 20 42.20 -7.48 -0.40
CA ALA A 20 41.86 -8.50 0.59
C ALA A 20 40.43 -8.96 0.37
N ASP A 21 40.18 -10.24 0.19
CA ASP A 21 38.89 -10.80 -0.05
C ASP A 21 37.94 -10.35 1.09
N ALA A 22 37.07 -9.38 0.80
CA ALA A 22 36.14 -8.90 1.81
C ALA A 22 35.21 -10.05 2.24
N LEU A 23 35.06 -10.25 3.55
CA LEU A 23 34.16 -11.25 4.08
C LEU A 23 32.73 -11.05 3.55
N PRO A 24 32.00 -12.14 3.25
CA PRO A 24 30.59 -12.04 2.89
C PRO A 24 29.79 -11.30 3.95
N ARG A 25 28.89 -10.43 3.52
CA ARG A 25 27.99 -9.68 4.43
C ARG A 25 27.04 -10.63 5.14
N LEU A 26 26.91 -10.47 6.46
CA LEU A 26 25.95 -11.16 7.31
C LEU A 26 25.09 -10.16 8.12
N ASP A 27 24.95 -8.94 7.63
CA ASP A 27 24.26 -7.83 8.25
C ASP A 27 22.98 -7.42 7.50
N VAL A 28 22.66 -8.07 6.38
CA VAL A 28 21.47 -7.76 5.58
C VAL A 28 20.31 -8.63 6.02
N ALA A 29 19.18 -7.98 6.34
CA ALA A 29 17.95 -8.63 6.80
C ALA A 29 16.87 -8.67 5.72
N VAL A 30 15.94 -9.61 5.86
CA VAL A 30 14.64 -9.63 5.16
C VAL A 30 13.53 -9.52 6.20
N PHE A 31 12.61 -8.61 5.99
CA PHE A 31 11.39 -8.47 6.80
C PHE A 31 10.17 -8.82 5.95
N VAL A 32 9.36 -9.76 6.42
CA VAL A 32 8.14 -10.21 5.76
C VAL A 32 6.93 -9.84 6.62
N GLY A 33 5.97 -9.09 6.06
CA GLY A 33 4.81 -8.65 6.83
C GLY A 33 3.85 -7.76 6.05
N PHE A 34 3.00 -7.04 6.78
CA PHE A 34 1.95 -6.22 6.21
C PHE A 34 2.39 -4.75 6.11
N ALA A 35 2.08 -4.12 5.00
CA ALA A 35 2.34 -2.70 4.77
C ALA A 35 1.15 -2.04 4.06
N ALA A 36 1.02 -0.72 4.19
CA ALA A 36 -0.07 0.02 3.57
C ALA A 36 0.07 0.09 2.05
N THR A 37 1.28 0.30 1.54
CA THR A 37 1.57 0.48 0.11
C THR A 37 2.73 -0.40 -0.35
N GLY A 38 3.08 -0.31 -1.62
CA GLY A 38 4.20 -1.04 -2.21
C GLY A 38 3.78 -2.34 -2.90
N PRO A 39 4.70 -2.98 -3.66
CA PRO A 39 4.39 -4.18 -4.41
C PRO A 39 4.11 -5.37 -3.49
N LEU A 40 3.18 -6.25 -3.90
CA LEU A 40 2.88 -7.49 -3.20
C LEU A 40 3.83 -8.61 -3.62
N HIS A 41 4.30 -9.40 -2.65
CA HIS A 41 5.14 -10.58 -2.86
C HIS A 41 6.42 -10.32 -3.68
N LEU A 42 6.88 -9.07 -3.70
CA LEU A 42 8.10 -8.66 -4.36
C LEU A 42 9.08 -8.08 -3.33
N PRO A 43 10.27 -8.67 -3.15
CA PRO A 43 11.28 -8.12 -2.25
C PRO A 43 11.81 -6.78 -2.77
N VAL A 44 11.82 -5.75 -1.94
CA VAL A 44 12.36 -4.42 -2.24
C VAL A 44 13.44 -4.05 -1.24
N ALA A 45 14.62 -3.73 -1.71
CA ALA A 45 15.73 -3.31 -0.85
C ALA A 45 15.56 -1.87 -0.38
N VAL A 46 15.81 -1.61 0.90
CA VAL A 46 15.81 -0.28 1.50
C VAL A 46 17.02 -0.09 2.42
N GLU A 47 17.60 1.10 2.43
CA GLU A 47 18.78 1.44 3.22
C GLU A 47 18.49 2.52 4.27
N SER A 48 17.26 2.98 4.36
CA SER A 48 16.83 3.96 5.36
C SER A 48 15.34 3.86 5.67
N VAL A 49 14.95 4.36 6.83
CA VAL A 49 13.55 4.52 7.23
C VAL A 49 12.78 5.41 6.24
N ALA A 50 13.45 6.43 5.68
CA ALA A 50 12.82 7.33 4.70
C ALA A 50 12.51 6.61 3.37
N GLN A 51 13.40 5.74 2.89
CA GLN A 51 13.12 4.89 1.72
C GLN A 51 11.99 3.91 2.01
N TYR A 52 12.00 3.26 3.19
CA TYR A 52 10.89 2.41 3.60
C TYR A 52 9.55 3.15 3.54
N ALA A 53 9.47 4.34 4.15
CA ALA A 53 8.26 5.14 4.15
C ALA A 53 7.81 5.59 2.75
N ALA A 54 8.75 5.86 1.84
CA ALA A 54 8.44 6.25 0.46
C ALA A 54 7.84 5.10 -0.35
N VAL A 55 8.25 3.84 -0.09
CA VAL A 55 7.77 2.65 -0.80
C VAL A 55 6.54 2.05 -0.13
N PHE A 56 6.61 1.79 1.18
CA PHE A 56 5.64 1.00 1.94
C PHE A 56 4.65 1.84 2.75
N GLY A 57 4.85 3.15 2.80
CA GLY A 57 3.95 4.09 3.47
C GLY A 57 4.01 4.03 5.00
N ALA A 58 2.90 4.38 5.62
CA ALA A 58 2.69 4.31 7.06
C ALA A 58 2.35 2.89 7.51
N ASP A 59 2.32 2.67 8.83
CA ASP A 59 1.91 1.38 9.38
C ASP A 59 0.43 1.10 9.06
N ALA A 60 0.15 -0.05 8.45
CA ALA A 60 -1.20 -0.42 8.05
C ALA A 60 -2.10 -0.67 9.29
N PRO A 61 -3.27 -0.05 9.38
CA PRO A 61 -4.25 -0.37 10.41
C PRO A 61 -4.89 -1.74 10.13
N LEU A 62 -5.10 -2.56 11.16
CA LEU A 62 -5.63 -3.91 11.00
C LEU A 62 -7.00 -4.07 11.68
N ALA A 63 -7.06 -3.93 12.99
CA ALA A 63 -8.27 -4.18 13.77
C ALA A 63 -8.30 -3.33 15.04
N TRP A 64 -9.42 -3.38 15.76
CA TRP A 64 -9.58 -2.73 17.04
C TRP A 64 -9.44 -3.76 18.18
N ASP A 65 -8.59 -3.47 19.14
CA ASP A 65 -8.48 -4.23 20.40
C ASP A 65 -9.46 -3.65 21.43
N SER A 66 -10.60 -4.31 21.61
CA SER A 66 -11.65 -3.86 22.53
C SER A 66 -11.24 -3.97 24.00
N GLU A 67 -10.32 -4.88 24.34
CA GLU A 67 -9.84 -5.05 25.73
C GLU A 67 -8.92 -3.90 26.15
N ARG A 68 -8.10 -3.40 25.22
CA ARG A 68 -7.14 -2.32 25.47
C ARG A 68 -7.61 -0.95 25.01
N GLY A 69 -8.68 -0.90 24.21
CA GLY A 69 -9.19 0.33 23.62
C GLY A 69 -8.19 0.99 22.71
N GLU A 70 -7.46 0.21 21.90
CA GLU A 70 -6.47 0.71 20.96
C GLU A 70 -6.59 0.03 19.59
N ARG A 71 -6.16 0.74 18.54
CA ARG A 71 -6.07 0.17 17.20
C ARG A 71 -4.80 -0.67 17.07
N VAL A 72 -4.95 -1.85 16.49
CA VAL A 72 -3.85 -2.75 16.14
C VAL A 72 -3.34 -2.38 14.76
N PHE A 73 -2.04 -2.23 14.66
CA PHE A 73 -1.34 -1.95 13.41
C PHE A 73 -0.42 -3.10 13.03
N ALA A 74 -0.05 -3.15 11.76
CA ALA A 74 1.02 -4.02 11.28
C ALA A 74 2.34 -3.75 12.01
N HIS A 75 3.11 -4.80 12.23
CA HIS A 75 4.39 -4.75 12.95
C HIS A 75 5.61 -4.59 12.03
N LEU A 76 5.43 -4.76 10.72
CA LEU A 76 6.50 -4.65 9.73
C LEU A 76 7.23 -3.30 9.80
N GLY A 77 6.50 -2.19 9.72
CA GLY A 77 7.08 -0.85 9.77
C GLY A 77 7.85 -0.57 11.06
N PRO A 78 7.26 -0.79 12.25
CA PRO A 78 7.98 -0.70 13.51
C PRO A 78 9.26 -1.55 13.59
N SER A 79 9.22 -2.79 13.10
CA SER A 79 10.38 -3.68 13.11
C SER A 79 11.51 -3.20 12.19
N VAL A 80 11.17 -2.69 11.01
CA VAL A 80 12.16 -2.08 10.10
C VAL A 80 12.79 -0.83 10.72
N ARG A 81 12.00 0.05 11.35
CA ARG A 81 12.53 1.22 12.07
C ARG A 81 13.45 0.81 13.21
N ALA A 82 13.04 -0.19 14.00
CA ALA A 82 13.84 -0.73 15.09
C ALA A 82 15.17 -1.34 14.60
N PHE A 83 15.16 -2.01 13.44
CA PHE A 83 16.35 -2.54 12.79
C PHE A 83 17.36 -1.44 12.49
N PHE A 84 16.94 -0.36 11.81
CA PHE A 84 17.83 0.77 11.50
C PHE A 84 18.32 1.50 12.77
N ALA A 85 17.46 1.71 13.75
CA ALA A 85 17.83 2.33 15.03
C ALA A 85 18.88 1.54 15.81
N ASN A 86 18.90 0.21 15.66
CA ASN A 86 19.82 -0.70 16.32
C ASN A 86 21.06 -1.09 15.47
N GLY A 87 21.34 -0.34 14.40
CA GLY A 87 22.58 -0.45 13.63
C GLY A 87 22.49 -1.34 12.40
N GLY A 88 21.29 -1.65 11.92
CA GLY A 88 21.10 -2.17 10.58
C GLY A 88 21.34 -1.09 9.53
N HIS A 89 21.85 -1.45 8.37
CA HIS A 89 22.16 -0.49 7.29
C HIS A 89 21.40 -0.77 6.01
N ARG A 90 21.01 -2.02 5.76
CA ARG A 90 20.29 -2.45 4.57
C ARG A 90 19.37 -3.62 4.90
N CYS A 91 18.14 -3.57 4.43
CA CYS A 91 17.23 -4.70 4.49
C CYS A 91 16.37 -4.81 3.25
N TRP A 92 15.87 -6.01 3.01
CA TRP A 92 14.82 -6.29 2.05
C TRP A 92 13.49 -6.33 2.77
N VAL A 93 12.48 -5.74 2.16
CA VAL A 93 11.12 -5.73 2.70
C VAL A 93 10.20 -6.43 1.72
N LEU A 94 9.40 -7.33 2.24
CA LEU A 94 8.45 -8.14 1.48
C LEU A 94 7.05 -7.95 2.06
N ARG A 95 6.22 -7.21 1.33
CA ARG A 95 4.81 -7.04 1.66
C ARG A 95 4.02 -8.27 1.25
N VAL A 96 3.22 -8.83 2.17
CA VAL A 96 2.38 -10.00 1.92
C VAL A 96 0.90 -9.68 2.17
N ALA A 97 0.04 -10.24 1.33
CA ALA A 97 -1.42 -10.21 1.43
C ALA A 97 -2.02 -11.27 0.51
N ARG A 98 -3.30 -11.57 0.62
CA ARG A 98 -4.00 -12.40 -0.37
C ARG A 98 -4.14 -11.65 -1.68
N SER A 99 -3.50 -12.12 -2.72
CA SER A 99 -3.62 -11.56 -4.08
C SER A 99 -4.43 -12.48 -4.98
N ALA A 100 -5.05 -11.92 -6.02
CA ALA A 100 -5.80 -12.70 -7.01
C ALA A 100 -4.93 -13.80 -7.65
N ALA A 101 -3.67 -13.49 -7.98
CA ALA A 101 -2.74 -14.44 -8.58
C ALA A 101 -2.41 -15.61 -7.64
N MET A 102 -2.23 -15.33 -6.34
CA MET A 102 -1.97 -16.36 -5.32
C MET A 102 -3.19 -17.27 -5.13
N GLU A 103 -4.40 -16.71 -5.06
CA GLU A 103 -5.62 -17.47 -4.90
C GLU A 103 -5.93 -18.33 -6.13
N ARG A 104 -5.62 -17.90 -7.33
CA ARG A 104 -5.72 -18.73 -8.55
C ARG A 104 -4.81 -19.95 -8.48
N VAL A 105 -3.62 -19.85 -7.93
CA VAL A 105 -2.73 -21.02 -7.72
C VAL A 105 -3.33 -22.00 -6.72
N ARG A 106 -4.05 -21.50 -5.71
CA ARG A 106 -4.66 -22.31 -4.66
C ARG A 106 -5.95 -22.99 -5.12
N LEU A 107 -6.84 -22.24 -5.79
CA LEU A 107 -8.20 -22.67 -6.12
C LEU A 107 -8.31 -23.22 -7.54
N GLY A 108 -7.39 -22.88 -8.44
CA GLY A 108 -7.44 -23.13 -9.87
C GLY A 108 -7.85 -21.92 -10.68
N GLU A 109 -7.48 -21.90 -11.96
CA GLU A 109 -7.67 -20.75 -12.88
C GLU A 109 -9.14 -20.32 -13.03
N ASP A 110 -10.07 -21.28 -13.08
CA ASP A 110 -11.50 -21.05 -13.34
C ASP A 110 -12.33 -20.87 -12.06
N ALA A 111 -11.73 -20.98 -10.87
CA ALA A 111 -12.47 -20.86 -9.63
C ALA A 111 -12.83 -19.40 -9.34
N PRO A 112 -14.04 -19.15 -8.77
CA PRO A 112 -14.41 -17.80 -8.36
C PRO A 112 -13.47 -17.32 -7.25
N LEU A 113 -12.93 -16.12 -7.43
CA LEU A 113 -12.06 -15.50 -6.43
C LEU A 113 -12.87 -15.10 -5.20
N PRO A 114 -12.31 -15.21 -3.98
CA PRO A 114 -12.94 -14.69 -2.78
C PRO A 114 -13.00 -13.16 -2.83
N THR A 115 -13.95 -12.56 -2.11
CA THR A 115 -14.11 -11.11 -2.03
C THR A 115 -12.97 -10.44 -1.27
N ALA A 116 -12.33 -11.16 -0.36
CA ALA A 116 -11.26 -10.64 0.51
C ALA A 116 -9.86 -10.84 -0.11
N ILE A 117 -9.62 -10.22 -1.25
CA ILE A 117 -8.32 -10.18 -1.92
C ILE A 117 -7.84 -8.74 -2.09
N ALA A 118 -6.54 -8.55 -2.14
CA ALA A 118 -5.94 -7.24 -2.35
C ALA A 118 -6.36 -6.66 -3.71
N THR A 119 -6.96 -5.45 -3.67
CA THR A 119 -7.46 -4.75 -4.85
C THR A 119 -7.03 -3.29 -4.83
N ALA A 120 -6.75 -2.74 -6.00
CA ALA A 120 -6.45 -1.32 -6.16
C ALA A 120 -7.74 -0.51 -6.31
N ASN A 121 -7.84 0.64 -5.66
CA ASN A 121 -8.94 1.57 -5.88
C ASN A 121 -8.92 2.10 -7.32
N ARG A 122 -10.10 2.28 -7.88
CA ARG A 122 -10.32 2.80 -9.23
C ARG A 122 -10.97 4.17 -9.14
N TYR A 123 -10.64 5.06 -10.05
CA TYR A 123 -11.13 6.44 -10.09
C TYR A 123 -11.62 6.76 -11.50
N ALA A 124 -12.85 7.23 -11.61
CA ALA A 124 -13.32 7.83 -12.85
C ALA A 124 -12.81 9.28 -12.92
N LEU A 125 -12.09 9.63 -13.98
CA LEU A 125 -11.54 10.97 -14.12
C LEU A 125 -12.68 11.96 -14.48
N PRO A 126 -12.89 13.01 -13.68
CA PRO A 126 -13.98 13.94 -13.92
C PRO A 126 -13.77 14.69 -15.25
N GLY A 127 -14.82 14.77 -16.05
CA GLY A 127 -14.80 15.51 -17.33
C GLY A 127 -14.04 14.81 -18.46
N LEU A 128 -13.64 13.54 -18.30
CA LEU A 128 -12.83 12.80 -19.27
C LEU A 128 -13.52 11.48 -19.67
N LEU A 129 -13.70 11.26 -20.94
CA LEU A 129 -14.15 9.99 -21.51
C LEU A 129 -12.98 9.30 -22.24
N ALA A 130 -13.06 8.00 -22.40
CA ALA A 130 -12.09 7.18 -23.14
C ALA A 130 -12.80 6.52 -24.30
N ILE A 131 -12.18 6.52 -25.47
CA ILE A 131 -12.62 5.76 -26.63
C ILE A 131 -11.64 4.61 -26.86
N ASP A 132 -12.15 3.40 -27.07
CA ASP A 132 -11.35 2.23 -27.35
C ASP A 132 -11.09 2.03 -28.86
N GLY A 133 -10.35 0.93 -29.19
CA GLY A 133 -10.04 0.58 -30.59
C GLY A 133 -11.27 0.15 -31.42
N THR A 134 -12.41 -0.15 -30.81
CA THR A 134 -13.68 -0.51 -31.46
C THR A 134 -14.57 0.69 -31.70
N GLY A 135 -14.24 1.85 -31.09
CA GLY A 135 -15.06 3.05 -31.11
C GLY A 135 -16.04 3.15 -29.95
N ALA A 136 -16.00 2.22 -29.01
CA ALA A 136 -16.84 2.30 -27.81
C ALA A 136 -16.30 3.37 -26.86
N ILE A 137 -17.22 4.16 -26.31
CA ILE A 137 -16.91 5.27 -25.40
C ILE A 137 -17.34 4.87 -24.00
N ALA A 138 -16.46 5.11 -23.04
CA ALA A 138 -16.68 4.87 -21.61
C ALA A 138 -15.97 5.97 -20.81
N PRO A 139 -16.30 6.14 -19.50
CA PRO A 139 -15.52 7.03 -18.65
C PRO A 139 -14.05 6.64 -18.57
N ALA A 140 -13.17 7.63 -18.57
CA ALA A 140 -11.75 7.39 -18.38
C ALA A 140 -11.48 6.96 -16.92
N ILE A 141 -11.02 5.73 -16.76
CA ILE A 141 -10.73 5.14 -15.45
C ILE A 141 -9.22 5.00 -15.28
N VAL A 142 -8.75 5.31 -14.07
CA VAL A 142 -7.38 5.08 -13.61
C VAL A 142 -7.42 4.32 -12.31
N ALA A 143 -6.35 3.62 -11.99
CA ALA A 143 -6.22 2.86 -10.75
C ALA A 143 -5.21 3.49 -9.79
N ALA A 144 -5.29 3.17 -8.50
CA ALA A 144 -4.20 3.41 -7.58
C ALA A 144 -2.95 2.62 -8.03
N ARG A 145 -1.75 3.15 -7.75
CA ARG A 145 -0.48 2.55 -8.21
C ARG A 145 -0.21 1.14 -7.65
N CYS A 146 -0.81 0.81 -6.50
CA CYS A 146 -0.77 -0.51 -5.89
C CYS A 146 -2.06 -0.81 -5.14
N GLU A 147 -2.25 -2.07 -4.79
CA GLU A 147 -3.41 -2.58 -4.07
C GLU A 147 -3.44 -2.06 -2.63
N GLY A 148 -4.65 -2.00 -2.06
CA GLY A 148 -4.92 -1.68 -0.67
C GLY A 148 -5.77 -0.44 -0.45
N SER A 149 -6.24 -0.30 0.78
CA SER A 149 -7.12 0.77 1.24
C SER A 149 -6.42 2.14 1.42
N TRP A 150 -5.10 2.19 1.29
CA TRP A 150 -4.30 3.41 1.49
C TRP A 150 -4.77 4.60 0.64
N SER A 151 -5.38 4.31 -0.48
CA SER A 151 -5.86 5.30 -1.45
C SER A 151 -7.33 5.67 -1.27
N ASP A 152 -8.03 5.19 -0.23
CA ASP A 152 -9.45 5.51 0.03
C ASP A 152 -9.69 7.01 0.20
N GLY A 153 -8.78 7.70 0.85
CA GLY A 153 -8.83 9.15 1.04
C GLY A 153 -8.26 9.97 -0.13
N LEU A 154 -7.80 9.31 -1.20
CA LEU A 154 -7.27 9.99 -2.36
C LEU A 154 -8.40 10.56 -3.21
N ARG A 155 -8.27 11.83 -3.62
CA ARG A 155 -9.18 12.50 -4.56
C ARG A 155 -8.44 12.90 -5.82
N VAL A 156 -9.10 12.76 -6.95
CA VAL A 156 -8.50 12.98 -8.25
C VAL A 156 -9.26 14.09 -8.97
N ASP A 157 -8.53 14.92 -9.69
CA ASP A 157 -9.07 15.98 -10.50
C ASP A 157 -8.25 16.13 -11.78
N ALA A 158 -8.90 16.66 -12.81
CA ALA A 158 -8.32 16.83 -14.13
C ALA A 158 -8.61 18.23 -14.67
N ALA A 159 -7.65 18.78 -15.43
CA ALA A 159 -7.82 20.03 -16.15
C ALA A 159 -7.22 19.91 -17.55
N THR A 160 -7.72 20.68 -18.51
CA THR A 160 -7.17 20.70 -19.86
C THR A 160 -6.48 22.00 -20.16
N GLN A 161 -5.34 21.93 -20.83
CA GLN A 161 -4.71 23.08 -21.46
C GLN A 161 -5.05 23.06 -22.93
N GLN A 162 -5.63 24.16 -23.42
CA GLN A 162 -6.06 24.30 -24.80
C GLN A 162 -5.26 25.43 -25.44
N ARG A 163 -4.72 25.16 -26.63
CA ARG A 163 -4.01 26.15 -27.43
C ARG A 163 -4.56 26.19 -28.83
N GLY A 164 -5.25 27.28 -29.18
CA GLY A 164 -5.73 27.51 -30.54
C GLY A 164 -4.59 27.77 -31.52
N PHE A 165 -4.74 27.28 -32.73
CA PHE A 165 -3.87 27.58 -33.84
C PHE A 165 -4.68 27.63 -35.14
N ALA A 166 -4.19 28.46 -36.11
CA ALA A 166 -4.82 28.63 -37.42
C ALA A 166 -4.43 27.51 -38.40
N LEU A 167 -5.32 27.17 -39.28
CA LEU A 167 -5.12 26.26 -40.39
C LEU A 167 -5.03 27.10 -41.68
N ASP A 168 -3.99 26.88 -42.48
CA ASP A 168 -3.81 27.62 -43.74
C ASP A 168 -4.61 26.99 -44.90
N SER A 169 -4.74 25.68 -44.92
CA SER A 169 -5.56 24.94 -45.92
C SER A 169 -5.86 23.53 -45.37
N TRP A 170 -6.90 22.91 -45.88
CA TRP A 170 -7.21 21.52 -45.58
C TRP A 170 -7.69 20.76 -46.83
N SER A 171 -7.57 19.44 -46.82
CA SER A 171 -8.01 18.53 -47.87
C SER A 171 -8.41 17.18 -47.28
N VAL A 172 -9.44 16.56 -47.82
CA VAL A 172 -9.81 15.18 -47.50
C VAL A 172 -8.82 14.25 -48.20
N ILE A 173 -8.23 13.30 -47.47
CA ILE A 173 -7.27 12.34 -48.01
C ILE A 173 -7.99 11.16 -48.62
N ASP A 174 -8.97 10.63 -47.92
CA ASP A 174 -9.77 9.49 -48.33
C ASP A 174 -11.25 9.89 -48.40
N SER A 175 -12.08 9.00 -48.98
CA SER A 175 -13.55 9.14 -48.96
C SER A 175 -14.03 9.51 -47.56
N PRO A 176 -15.14 10.28 -47.40
CA PRO A 176 -15.68 10.65 -46.06
C PRO A 176 -15.83 9.49 -45.06
N ALA A 177 -15.98 8.27 -45.57
CA ALA A 177 -16.07 7.07 -44.75
C ALA A 177 -14.76 6.71 -44.00
N ALA A 178 -13.59 7.23 -44.44
CA ALA A 178 -12.33 6.92 -43.79
C ALA A 178 -11.93 7.91 -42.67
N HIS A 179 -12.68 8.97 -42.48
CA HIS A 179 -12.48 10.00 -41.44
C HIS A 179 -11.06 10.59 -41.39
N ARG A 180 -10.35 10.66 -42.53
CA ARG A 180 -9.00 11.17 -42.62
C ARG A 180 -8.93 12.43 -43.48
N PHE A 181 -8.22 13.42 -43.00
CA PHE A 181 -7.96 14.64 -43.72
C PHE A 181 -6.57 15.21 -43.42
N ALA A 182 -6.08 16.10 -44.28
CA ALA A 182 -4.83 16.80 -44.09
C ALA A 182 -5.04 18.31 -44.09
N PHE A 183 -4.23 18.99 -43.31
CA PHE A 183 -4.17 20.47 -43.32
C PHE A 183 -2.72 20.96 -43.25
N LEU A 184 -2.52 22.21 -43.63
CA LEU A 184 -1.26 22.90 -43.49
C LEU A 184 -1.29 23.82 -42.28
N THR A 185 -0.18 23.86 -41.53
CA THR A 185 -0.09 24.70 -40.32
C THR A 185 1.34 25.14 -40.03
N ARG A 186 1.48 26.22 -39.24
CA ARG A 186 2.76 26.66 -38.67
C ARG A 186 3.04 26.00 -37.32
N GLN A 187 2.03 25.40 -36.71
CA GLN A 187 2.16 24.79 -35.38
C GLN A 187 2.96 23.51 -35.45
N PRO A 188 4.07 23.37 -34.71
CA PRO A 188 4.82 22.13 -34.63
C PRO A 188 4.06 21.12 -33.79
N LEU A 189 3.27 20.26 -34.41
CA LEU A 189 2.55 19.17 -33.81
C LEU A 189 3.40 17.89 -33.80
N ARG A 190 2.97 16.90 -33.03
CA ARG A 190 3.61 15.57 -32.98
C ARG A 190 2.58 14.49 -33.30
N VAL A 191 3.08 13.39 -33.87
CA VAL A 191 2.24 12.20 -34.09
C VAL A 191 1.68 11.70 -32.76
N GLY A 192 0.40 11.36 -32.75
CA GLY A 192 -0.33 10.93 -31.56
C GLY A 192 -0.99 12.04 -30.75
N GLU A 193 -0.76 13.31 -31.04
CA GLU A 193 -1.48 14.41 -30.37
C GLU A 193 -2.95 14.44 -30.75
N LEU A 194 -3.80 14.83 -29.79
CA LEU A 194 -5.24 15.01 -29.98
C LEU A 194 -5.54 16.47 -30.26
N LEU A 195 -6.36 16.71 -31.30
CA LEU A 195 -6.84 18.01 -31.72
C LEU A 195 -8.34 18.05 -31.60
N ARG A 196 -8.89 19.22 -31.28
CA ARG A 196 -10.33 19.50 -31.31
C ARG A 196 -10.62 20.52 -32.39
N PHE A 197 -11.65 20.26 -33.16
CA PHE A 197 -12.20 21.14 -34.18
C PHE A 197 -13.64 21.48 -33.79
N ASP A 198 -13.92 22.76 -33.63
CA ASP A 198 -15.26 23.26 -33.35
C ASP A 198 -15.91 23.63 -34.68
N GLN A 199 -16.87 22.83 -35.15
CA GLN A 199 -17.56 23.02 -36.45
C GLN A 199 -18.72 24.02 -36.34
N ASP A 200 -19.48 23.92 -35.24
CA ASP A 200 -20.55 24.79 -34.80
C ASP A 200 -20.30 25.02 -33.31
N PRO A 201 -20.78 26.09 -32.68
CA PRO A 201 -20.67 26.22 -31.22
C PRO A 201 -21.13 25.00 -30.44
N ALA A 202 -22.06 24.21 -31.02
CA ALA A 202 -22.57 22.97 -30.42
C ALA A 202 -21.79 21.70 -30.80
N ILE A 203 -21.03 21.67 -31.89
CA ILE A 203 -20.39 20.43 -32.39
C ILE A 203 -18.89 20.47 -32.19
N GLN A 204 -18.38 19.46 -31.47
CA GLN A 204 -16.95 19.22 -31.24
C GLN A 204 -16.50 17.94 -31.91
N VAL A 205 -15.48 18.06 -32.77
CA VAL A 205 -14.87 16.93 -33.47
C VAL A 205 -13.45 16.71 -32.93
N TYR A 206 -13.16 15.51 -32.48
CA TYR A 206 -11.84 15.11 -31.97
C TYR A 206 -11.09 14.29 -33.01
N ALA A 207 -9.86 14.71 -33.35
CA ALA A 207 -9.02 14.00 -34.28
C ALA A 207 -7.60 13.80 -33.76
N ARG A 208 -7.01 12.64 -34.07
CA ARG A 208 -5.64 12.26 -33.69
C ARG A 208 -4.71 12.51 -34.86
N VAL A 209 -3.55 13.10 -34.58
CA VAL A 209 -2.46 13.27 -35.56
C VAL A 209 -1.85 11.91 -35.90
N GLU A 210 -1.93 11.49 -37.17
CA GLU A 210 -1.34 10.23 -37.66
C GLU A 210 0.00 10.42 -38.31
N GLN A 211 0.17 11.48 -39.13
CA GLN A 211 1.40 11.72 -39.89
C GLN A 211 1.71 13.21 -40.00
N ILE A 212 2.99 13.53 -40.06
CA ILE A 212 3.46 14.90 -40.28
C ILE A 212 4.52 14.86 -41.37
N ALA A 213 4.34 15.68 -42.39
CA ALA A 213 5.24 15.84 -43.52
C ALA A 213 5.63 17.32 -43.71
N ALA A 214 6.60 17.59 -44.56
CA ALA A 214 6.93 18.95 -44.92
C ALA A 214 5.77 19.59 -45.69
N GLY A 215 5.41 20.81 -45.29
CA GLY A 215 4.40 21.62 -45.96
C GLY A 215 4.88 22.19 -47.28
N SER A 216 3.95 22.60 -48.12
CA SER A 216 4.23 23.13 -49.46
C SER A 216 4.68 24.58 -49.49
N THR A 217 4.55 25.31 -48.39
CA THR A 217 4.87 26.75 -48.31
C THR A 217 5.70 27.09 -47.07
N PRO A 218 6.63 28.08 -47.15
CA PRO A 218 7.36 28.56 -45.96
C PRO A 218 6.44 29.15 -44.89
N ALA A 219 5.28 29.61 -45.29
CA ALA A 219 4.28 30.15 -44.35
C ALA A 219 3.58 29.05 -43.50
N ALA A 220 3.48 27.83 -44.03
CA ALA A 220 2.89 26.67 -43.35
C ALA A 220 3.82 25.45 -43.55
N PRO A 221 4.91 25.35 -42.79
CA PRO A 221 5.99 24.37 -43.03
C PRO A 221 5.58 22.91 -42.67
N TYR A 222 4.39 22.70 -42.10
CA TYR A 222 3.93 21.36 -41.71
C TYR A 222 2.65 20.97 -42.43
N ARG A 223 2.65 19.83 -43.09
CA ARG A 223 1.44 19.12 -43.54
C ARG A 223 1.11 18.04 -42.55
N VAL A 224 -0.03 18.15 -41.91
CA VAL A 224 -0.46 17.27 -40.83
C VAL A 224 -1.65 16.46 -41.33
N GLU A 225 -1.54 15.13 -41.20
CA GLU A 225 -2.63 14.21 -41.51
C GLU A 225 -3.24 13.74 -40.19
N VAL A 226 -4.55 13.81 -40.12
CA VAL A 226 -5.31 13.46 -38.90
C VAL A 226 -6.42 12.47 -39.23
N ARG A 227 -6.79 11.67 -38.21
CA ARG A 227 -7.97 10.80 -38.24
C ARG A 227 -8.96 11.26 -37.18
N VAL A 228 -10.21 11.46 -37.58
CA VAL A 228 -11.29 11.72 -36.66
C VAL A 228 -11.54 10.47 -35.83
N VAL A 229 -11.62 10.63 -34.49
CA VAL A 229 -11.83 9.54 -33.53
C VAL A 229 -13.20 9.59 -32.88
N ALA A 230 -13.76 10.79 -32.64
CA ALA A 230 -15.06 10.96 -32.03
C ALA A 230 -15.65 12.33 -32.39
N ALA A 231 -16.97 12.45 -32.31
CA ALA A 231 -17.69 13.71 -32.47
C ALA A 231 -18.90 13.76 -31.50
N PHE A 232 -19.15 14.96 -30.99
CA PHE A 232 -20.20 15.20 -30.02
C PHE A 232 -20.95 16.50 -30.35
N GLU A 233 -22.26 16.49 -30.08
CA GLU A 233 -23.09 17.64 -30.14
C GLU A 233 -23.56 18.01 -28.73
N ALA A 234 -23.35 19.27 -28.36
CA ALA A 234 -23.89 19.82 -27.12
C ALA A 234 -25.41 20.01 -27.26
N LEU A 235 -26.16 19.37 -26.41
CA LEU A 235 -27.61 19.60 -26.31
C LEU A 235 -27.81 20.94 -25.58
N ILE A 236 -28.04 21.99 -26.35
CA ILE A 236 -28.36 23.32 -25.87
C ILE A 236 -29.89 23.43 -25.91
N GLY A 237 -30.50 23.62 -24.75
CA GLY A 237 -31.97 23.74 -24.69
C GLY A 237 -32.48 24.95 -25.44
N ASP A 238 -33.40 24.71 -26.33
CA ASP A 238 -34.14 25.72 -27.07
C ASP A 238 -35.38 26.25 -26.31
N GLY A 239 -35.55 25.78 -25.05
CA GLY A 239 -36.71 26.15 -24.21
C GLY A 239 -37.96 25.30 -24.44
N SER A 240 -37.91 24.27 -25.32
CA SER A 240 -39.01 23.33 -25.45
C SER A 240 -38.87 22.20 -24.39
N PRO A 241 -40.00 21.71 -23.86
CA PRO A 241 -39.97 20.65 -22.83
C PRO A 241 -39.89 19.27 -23.49
N ASP A 242 -38.80 18.96 -24.16
CA ASP A 242 -38.59 17.62 -24.67
C ASP A 242 -38.10 16.69 -23.54
N GLU A 243 -38.91 15.69 -23.23
CA GLU A 243 -38.58 14.64 -22.30
C GLU A 243 -38.15 13.41 -23.10
N ILE A 244 -36.94 12.94 -22.84
CA ILE A 244 -36.40 11.72 -23.45
C ILE A 244 -36.34 10.67 -22.37
N SER A 245 -37.14 9.60 -22.51
CA SER A 245 -37.12 8.46 -21.62
C SER A 245 -36.18 7.38 -22.17
N GLY A 246 -35.37 6.81 -21.32
CA GLY A 246 -34.38 5.77 -21.69
C GLY A 246 -33.75 5.16 -20.45
N ASP A 247 -32.65 4.44 -20.67
CA ASP A 247 -31.91 3.78 -19.60
C ASP A 247 -30.63 4.56 -19.25
N ALA A 248 -30.46 4.88 -17.98
CA ALA A 248 -29.26 5.54 -17.46
C ALA A 248 -28.34 4.53 -16.81
N ARG A 249 -27.05 4.64 -17.09
CA ARG A 249 -25.98 3.84 -16.50
C ARG A 249 -24.93 4.74 -15.85
N ILE A 250 -24.62 4.46 -14.59
CA ILE A 250 -23.56 5.16 -13.87
C ILE A 250 -22.22 4.52 -14.25
N ALA A 251 -21.20 5.36 -14.46
CA ALA A 251 -19.86 4.90 -14.73
C ALA A 251 -19.32 3.99 -13.60
N GLY A 252 -18.95 2.76 -13.96
CA GLY A 252 -18.40 1.79 -13.02
C GLY A 252 -19.42 0.88 -12.34
N LEU A 253 -20.73 1.04 -12.65
CA LEU A 253 -21.79 0.14 -12.23
C LEU A 253 -22.39 -0.57 -13.45
N ASP A 254 -22.72 -1.85 -13.30
CA ASP A 254 -23.30 -2.65 -14.40
C ASP A 254 -24.81 -2.52 -14.52
N ASP A 255 -25.46 -1.91 -13.52
CA ASP A 255 -26.91 -1.78 -13.48
C ASP A 255 -27.40 -0.63 -14.39
N GLU A 256 -28.31 -0.94 -15.29
CA GLU A 256 -29.07 0.04 -16.10
C GLU A 256 -30.37 0.35 -15.38
N LEU A 257 -30.65 1.64 -15.20
CA LEU A 257 -31.82 2.13 -14.50
C LEU A 257 -32.69 2.92 -15.45
N PRO A 258 -34.04 2.70 -15.49
CA PRO A 258 -34.94 3.53 -16.27
C PRO A 258 -34.88 4.97 -15.75
N ALA A 259 -34.71 5.93 -16.65
CA ALA A 259 -34.56 7.32 -16.31
C ALA A 259 -35.19 8.22 -17.36
N THR A 260 -35.55 9.44 -16.99
CA THR A 260 -36.06 10.45 -17.90
C THR A 260 -35.13 11.67 -17.90
N LEU A 261 -34.62 12.00 -19.07
CA LEU A 261 -33.85 13.21 -19.32
C LEU A 261 -34.81 14.36 -19.64
N HIS A 262 -34.83 15.35 -18.80
CA HIS A 262 -35.58 16.56 -19.05
C HIS A 262 -34.75 17.62 -19.75
N SER A 263 -35.20 18.17 -20.84
CA SER A 263 -34.57 19.33 -21.49
C SER A 263 -34.46 20.50 -20.50
N PRO A 264 -33.40 21.33 -20.61
CA PRO A 264 -33.14 22.38 -19.63
C PRO A 264 -34.29 23.36 -19.57
N ARG A 265 -35.04 23.35 -18.47
CA ARG A 265 -35.92 24.45 -18.11
C ARG A 265 -35.08 25.55 -17.47
N PRO A 266 -35.40 26.83 -17.68
CA PRO A 266 -34.80 27.87 -16.85
C PRO A 266 -35.29 27.64 -15.41
N LEU A 267 -34.53 26.89 -14.65
CA LEU A 267 -34.69 26.76 -13.22
C LEU A 267 -34.32 28.09 -12.58
N ALA A 268 -34.95 28.39 -11.42
CA ALA A 268 -34.86 29.65 -10.68
C ALA A 268 -33.49 30.34 -10.72
N ALA A 269 -33.48 31.68 -10.67
CA ALA A 269 -32.33 32.56 -10.83
C ALA A 269 -31.01 32.02 -10.29
N GLY A 270 -30.07 31.74 -11.19
CA GLY A 270 -28.70 31.24 -10.87
C GLY A 270 -28.22 30.08 -11.72
N TRP A 271 -29.08 29.44 -12.49
CA TRP A 271 -28.69 28.34 -13.40
C TRP A 271 -28.51 28.88 -14.82
N GLY A 272 -27.39 28.59 -15.45
CA GLY A 272 -27.17 28.95 -16.84
C GLY A 272 -28.14 28.24 -17.79
N PRO A 273 -28.31 28.70 -19.03
CA PRO A 273 -29.29 28.16 -19.99
C PRO A 273 -29.03 26.72 -20.46
N ALA A 274 -28.01 26.09 -19.97
CA ALA A 274 -27.54 24.76 -20.40
C ALA A 274 -27.66 23.65 -19.32
N ALA A 275 -28.41 23.82 -18.26
CA ALA A 275 -28.57 22.82 -17.22
C ALA A 275 -29.58 21.73 -17.64
N VAL A 276 -29.16 20.48 -17.61
CA VAL A 276 -29.97 19.30 -17.89
C VAL A 276 -30.36 18.62 -16.58
N GLN A 277 -31.60 18.17 -16.48
CA GLN A 277 -32.13 17.52 -15.30
C GLN A 277 -32.44 16.05 -15.62
N LEU A 278 -31.96 15.14 -14.82
CA LEU A 278 -32.23 13.71 -14.92
C LEU A 278 -33.00 13.25 -13.68
N GLN A 279 -34.15 12.58 -13.87
CA GLN A 279 -34.83 11.85 -12.81
C GLN A 279 -34.53 10.37 -12.95
N ALA A 280 -33.92 9.78 -11.94
CA ALA A 280 -33.65 8.34 -11.90
C ALA A 280 -33.92 7.82 -10.49
N PRO A 281 -34.54 6.62 -10.36
CA PRO A 281 -34.66 5.94 -9.10
C PRO A 281 -33.29 5.32 -8.78
N LEU A 282 -32.46 6.03 -8.01
CA LEU A 282 -31.13 5.59 -7.67
C LEU A 282 -31.01 5.31 -6.17
N ALA A 283 -30.34 4.22 -5.80
CA ALA A 283 -29.82 4.07 -4.46
C ALA A 283 -28.85 5.23 -4.20
N SER A 284 -29.16 6.07 -3.23
CA SER A 284 -28.50 7.35 -2.96
C SER A 284 -27.01 7.27 -2.68
N GLU A 285 -26.49 6.08 -2.45
CA GLU A 285 -25.09 5.81 -2.10
C GLU A 285 -24.17 5.60 -3.32
N GLN A 286 -24.76 5.38 -4.50
CA GLN A 286 -24.01 4.97 -5.69
C GLN A 286 -23.61 6.15 -6.59
N LEU A 287 -24.21 7.32 -6.40
CA LEU A 287 -23.96 8.48 -7.24
C LEU A 287 -23.10 9.53 -6.52
N SER A 288 -22.05 9.98 -7.18
CA SER A 288 -21.16 11.03 -6.68
C SER A 288 -21.10 12.22 -7.64
N VAL A 289 -20.89 13.41 -7.10
CA VAL A 289 -20.57 14.60 -7.90
C VAL A 289 -19.28 14.35 -8.69
N GLY A 290 -19.30 14.68 -9.99
CA GLY A 290 -18.21 14.41 -10.92
C GLY A 290 -18.33 13.10 -11.71
N ALA A 291 -19.27 12.22 -11.35
CA ALA A 291 -19.54 10.99 -12.08
C ALA A 291 -20.10 11.26 -13.48
N TRP A 292 -19.82 10.35 -14.42
CA TRP A 292 -20.44 10.33 -15.72
C TRP A 292 -21.67 9.41 -15.74
N LEU A 293 -22.74 9.91 -16.31
CA LEU A 293 -23.93 9.15 -16.64
C LEU A 293 -24.00 8.95 -18.16
N ARG A 294 -24.14 7.71 -18.58
CA ARG A 294 -24.47 7.35 -19.95
C ARG A 294 -25.98 7.12 -20.02
N PHE A 295 -26.64 7.90 -20.83
CA PHE A 295 -28.08 7.79 -21.07
C PHE A 295 -28.34 7.27 -22.49
N ALA A 296 -29.05 6.16 -22.61
CA ALA A 296 -29.37 5.53 -23.87
C ALA A 296 -30.86 5.62 -24.16
N ALA A 297 -31.24 6.31 -25.26
CA ALA A 297 -32.60 6.41 -25.75
C ALA A 297 -32.66 5.89 -27.19
N GLY A 298 -32.98 4.62 -27.37
CA GLY A 298 -32.94 3.95 -28.66
C GLY A 298 -31.51 3.96 -29.26
N ALA A 299 -31.33 4.62 -30.41
CA ALA A 299 -30.01 4.74 -31.04
C ALA A 299 -29.23 5.99 -30.58
N GLN A 300 -29.80 6.82 -29.73
CA GLN A 300 -29.16 8.03 -29.24
C GLN A 300 -28.46 7.75 -27.91
N ILE A 301 -27.18 8.13 -27.83
CA ILE A 301 -26.39 8.04 -26.59
C ILE A 301 -26.04 9.44 -26.16
N VAL A 302 -26.33 9.76 -24.92
CA VAL A 302 -26.09 11.06 -24.30
C VAL A 302 -25.24 10.89 -23.05
N TRP A 303 -24.20 11.71 -22.91
CA TRP A 303 -23.32 11.74 -21.76
C TRP A 303 -23.59 12.99 -20.91
N LEU A 304 -23.78 12.77 -19.61
CA LEU A 304 -23.96 13.83 -18.62
C LEU A 304 -22.91 13.71 -17.52
N ARG A 305 -22.34 14.83 -17.11
CA ARG A 305 -21.54 14.92 -15.89
C ARG A 305 -22.42 15.38 -14.73
N VAL A 306 -22.36 14.69 -13.61
CA VAL A 306 -23.08 15.04 -12.39
C VAL A 306 -22.33 16.17 -11.69
N ASP A 307 -22.91 17.36 -11.62
CA ASP A 307 -22.32 18.52 -10.94
C ASP A 307 -22.94 18.78 -9.57
N GLU A 308 -24.23 18.45 -9.40
CA GLU A 308 -24.99 18.60 -8.16
C GLU A 308 -26.03 17.50 -8.03
N ILE A 309 -26.24 17.01 -6.82
CA ILE A 309 -27.22 15.97 -6.52
C ILE A 309 -28.21 16.54 -5.51
N ASP A 310 -29.46 16.75 -5.94
CA ASP A 310 -30.57 17.10 -5.05
C ASP A 310 -31.38 15.84 -4.75
N ARG A 311 -31.46 15.47 -3.51
CA ARG A 311 -32.32 14.39 -3.02
C ARG A 311 -33.69 14.97 -2.74
N VAL A 312 -34.58 14.89 -3.73
CA VAL A 312 -35.99 15.31 -3.56
C VAL A 312 -36.79 14.05 -3.27
N ALA A 313 -37.37 13.98 -2.09
CA ALA A 313 -38.46 13.07 -1.83
C ALA A 313 -39.70 13.60 -2.53
N ASP A 314 -39.93 13.25 -3.79
CA ASP A 314 -41.17 13.60 -4.48
C ASP A 314 -42.28 12.63 -4.08
N LEU A 315 -43.16 13.07 -3.19
CA LEU A 315 -44.34 12.34 -2.72
C LEU A 315 -45.45 12.19 -3.79
N SER A 316 -45.21 12.66 -4.99
CA SER A 316 -46.20 12.60 -6.08
C SER A 316 -46.11 11.38 -6.99
N ILE A 317 -45.05 10.57 -6.86
CA ILE A 317 -44.91 9.32 -7.59
C ILE A 317 -45.62 8.19 -6.82
N SER A 318 -46.59 7.56 -7.45
CA SER A 318 -47.48 6.48 -7.03
C SER A 318 -47.05 5.63 -5.81
N PRO A 319 -47.96 5.34 -4.86
CA PRO A 319 -47.63 4.80 -3.53
C PRO A 319 -47.21 3.29 -3.50
N VAL A 320 -46.72 2.73 -4.58
CA VAL A 320 -46.42 1.27 -4.68
C VAL A 320 -44.95 0.93 -4.59
N VAL A 321 -44.02 1.90 -4.58
CA VAL A 321 -42.59 1.63 -4.40
C VAL A 321 -42.09 2.37 -3.18
N VAL A 322 -42.08 1.68 -2.05
CA VAL A 322 -41.82 2.25 -0.71
C VAL A 322 -40.33 2.58 -0.49
N ASP A 323 -39.40 2.18 -1.36
CA ASP A 323 -37.95 2.32 -1.18
C ASP A 323 -37.21 3.09 -2.29
N ALA A 324 -37.87 3.73 -3.22
CA ALA A 324 -37.21 4.51 -4.26
C ALA A 324 -37.22 6.00 -3.93
N ILE A 325 -36.11 6.52 -3.49
CA ILE A 325 -35.86 7.97 -3.40
C ILE A 325 -35.56 8.46 -4.80
N ALA A 326 -36.43 9.31 -5.39
CA ALA A 326 -36.14 9.99 -6.64
C ALA A 326 -35.00 10.97 -6.41
N VAL A 327 -33.87 10.76 -7.08
CA VAL A 327 -32.71 11.64 -7.02
C VAL A 327 -32.76 12.59 -8.21
N LEU A 328 -32.82 13.88 -7.95
CA LEU A 328 -32.70 14.90 -8.96
C LEU A 328 -31.20 15.20 -9.16
N ILE A 329 -30.75 14.98 -10.39
CA ILE A 329 -29.35 15.23 -10.74
C ILE A 329 -29.32 16.50 -11.59
N LYS A 330 -28.47 17.44 -11.20
CA LYS A 330 -28.23 18.66 -11.95
C LYS A 330 -26.86 18.62 -12.57
N ALA A 331 -26.77 18.92 -13.86
CA ALA A 331 -25.53 19.12 -14.58
C ALA A 331 -25.40 20.60 -14.92
N GLN A 332 -24.28 21.22 -14.59
CA GLN A 332 -24.03 22.65 -14.93
C GLN A 332 -23.45 22.81 -16.32
N GLY A 333 -23.09 21.75 -16.99
CA GLY A 333 -22.59 21.73 -18.36
C GLY A 333 -23.63 21.19 -19.34
N PRO A 334 -23.36 21.28 -20.67
CA PRO A 334 -24.22 20.67 -21.67
C PRO A 334 -24.18 19.14 -21.51
N ALA A 335 -25.32 18.51 -21.81
CA ALA A 335 -25.34 17.10 -22.13
C ALA A 335 -24.73 16.91 -23.53
N TRP A 336 -23.94 15.88 -23.73
CA TRP A 336 -23.23 15.62 -24.98
C TRP A 336 -23.81 14.40 -25.68
N ARG A 337 -24.39 14.60 -26.85
CA ARG A 337 -24.88 13.52 -27.71
C ARG A 337 -23.75 13.01 -28.58
N GLU A 338 -23.54 11.70 -28.62
CA GLU A 338 -22.65 11.08 -29.61
C GLU A 338 -23.25 11.24 -31.01
N ILE A 339 -22.45 11.69 -31.94
CA ILE A 339 -22.83 11.77 -33.36
C ILE A 339 -21.80 11.03 -34.21
N ASP A 340 -22.26 10.47 -35.32
CA ASP A 340 -21.37 9.78 -36.27
C ASP A 340 -20.32 10.78 -36.77
N PRO A 341 -19.02 10.50 -36.56
CA PRO A 341 -17.93 11.34 -37.04
C PRO A 341 -18.01 11.66 -38.54
N ALA A 342 -18.56 10.77 -39.36
CA ALA A 342 -18.73 10.98 -40.80
C ALA A 342 -19.75 12.09 -41.10
N THR A 343 -20.78 12.21 -40.31
CA THR A 343 -21.86 13.22 -40.48
C THR A 343 -21.50 14.55 -39.80
N ALA A 344 -20.65 14.47 -38.76
CA ALA A 344 -20.22 15.63 -37.99
C ALA A 344 -19.28 16.57 -38.73
N TRP A 345 -18.52 16.05 -39.69
CA TRP A 345 -17.55 16.82 -40.45
C TRP A 345 -18.21 17.42 -41.70
N THR A 346 -18.68 18.65 -41.59
CA THR A 346 -19.47 19.28 -42.68
C THR A 346 -18.69 20.26 -43.55
N GLY A 347 -17.45 20.57 -43.25
CA GLY A 347 -16.69 21.52 -44.03
C GLY A 347 -15.37 22.02 -43.43
N PRO A 348 -14.71 22.98 -44.05
CA PRO A 348 -13.46 23.54 -43.57
C PRO A 348 -13.65 24.33 -42.28
N VAL A 349 -12.70 24.15 -41.35
CA VAL A 349 -12.55 24.99 -40.16
C VAL A 349 -11.30 25.87 -40.29
N GLU A 350 -11.36 27.09 -39.78
CA GLU A 350 -10.27 28.06 -39.84
C GLU A 350 -9.24 27.85 -38.73
N SER A 351 -9.64 27.19 -37.66
CA SER A 351 -8.80 26.97 -36.48
C SER A 351 -9.04 25.62 -35.85
N ALA A 352 -8.04 25.11 -35.15
CA ALA A 352 -8.11 23.94 -34.32
C ALA A 352 -7.52 24.24 -32.95
N GLN A 353 -7.83 23.41 -31.99
CA GLN A 353 -7.26 23.45 -30.64
C GLN A 353 -6.39 22.23 -30.39
N TRP A 354 -5.15 22.49 -29.99
CA TRP A 354 -4.27 21.48 -29.44
C TRP A 354 -4.54 21.28 -27.98
N LEU A 355 -4.73 20.04 -27.56
CA LEU A 355 -5.18 19.68 -26.23
C LEU A 355 -4.10 18.93 -25.45
N GLN A 356 -3.88 19.34 -24.20
CA GLN A 356 -3.07 18.63 -23.21
C GLN A 356 -3.84 18.44 -21.93
N LEU A 357 -3.52 17.41 -21.17
CA LEU A 357 -4.13 17.07 -19.90
C LEU A 357 -3.19 17.40 -18.75
N GLU A 358 -3.76 17.89 -17.66
CA GLU A 358 -3.12 17.98 -16.36
C GLU A 358 -3.95 17.18 -15.36
N LEU A 359 -3.30 16.26 -14.61
CA LEU A 359 -3.92 15.45 -13.56
C LEU A 359 -3.40 15.88 -12.20
N ARG A 360 -4.31 16.04 -11.25
CA ARG A 360 -4.03 16.35 -9.87
C ARG A 360 -4.57 15.25 -8.97
N ALA A 361 -3.75 14.75 -8.07
CA ALA A 361 -4.14 13.85 -7.00
C ALA A 361 -3.94 14.54 -5.65
N LEU A 362 -4.95 14.47 -4.80
CA LEU A 362 -5.02 15.09 -3.48
C LEU A 362 -5.06 13.97 -2.44
N GLY A 363 -4.06 13.89 -1.57
CA GLY A 363 -4.07 12.97 -0.44
C GLY A 363 -5.01 13.44 0.68
N ALA A 364 -5.42 12.53 1.55
CA ALA A 364 -6.21 12.85 2.74
C ALA A 364 -5.50 13.82 3.70
N ASP A 365 -4.18 13.87 3.65
CA ASP A 365 -3.30 14.78 4.40
C ASP A 365 -3.17 16.18 3.76
N GLY A 366 -3.85 16.42 2.64
CA GLY A 366 -3.74 17.66 1.86
C GLY A 366 -2.53 17.72 0.93
N ALA A 367 -1.71 16.66 0.87
CA ALA A 367 -0.60 16.59 -0.08
C ALA A 367 -1.11 16.56 -1.52
N GLN A 368 -0.47 17.33 -2.40
CA GLN A 368 -0.85 17.42 -3.81
C GLN A 368 0.27 16.85 -4.70
N SER A 369 -0.12 15.95 -5.59
CA SER A 369 0.73 15.46 -6.67
C SER A 369 0.14 15.86 -8.01
N ARG A 370 0.98 16.35 -8.94
CA ARG A 370 0.51 16.83 -10.25
C ARG A 370 1.34 16.24 -11.38
N LEU A 371 0.66 15.81 -12.43
CA LEU A 371 1.25 15.50 -13.73
C LEU A 371 0.78 16.54 -14.74
N ARG A 372 1.71 17.18 -15.43
CA ARG A 372 1.44 18.28 -16.36
C ARG A 372 1.77 17.89 -17.79
N SER A 373 1.13 18.58 -18.75
CA SER A 373 1.40 18.44 -20.19
C SER A 373 1.30 17.00 -20.68
N LEU A 374 0.31 16.26 -20.19
CA LEU A 374 0.07 14.88 -20.62
C LEU A 374 -0.62 14.85 -21.98
N ALA A 375 -0.14 13.99 -22.87
CA ALA A 375 -0.85 13.66 -24.10
C ALA A 375 -2.11 12.85 -23.80
N LEU A 376 -3.18 13.14 -24.54
CA LEU A 376 -4.48 12.48 -24.43
C LEU A 376 -4.56 11.14 -25.19
N THR A 377 -3.49 10.74 -25.85
CA THR A 377 -3.39 9.45 -26.54
C THR A 377 -2.15 8.67 -26.11
N PRO A 378 -2.16 7.33 -26.17
CA PRO A 378 -1.00 6.50 -25.84
C PRO A 378 0.19 6.67 -26.81
N LEU A 379 -0.02 7.24 -27.98
CA LEU A 379 1.03 7.49 -28.99
C LEU A 379 1.71 8.85 -28.79
N GLY A 380 1.08 9.76 -28.07
CA GLY A 380 1.64 11.09 -27.77
C GLY A 380 2.83 11.01 -26.83
N SER A 381 3.75 11.98 -26.91
CA SER A 381 4.85 12.08 -25.96
C SER A 381 4.34 12.57 -24.60
N GLY A 382 4.80 11.93 -23.51
CA GLY A 382 4.40 12.32 -22.14
C GLY A 382 2.99 11.93 -21.79
N HIS A 383 2.54 10.75 -22.18
CA HIS A 383 1.20 10.24 -21.87
C HIS A 383 1.14 9.57 -20.48
N PHE A 384 -0.08 9.52 -19.91
CA PHE A 384 -0.32 8.91 -18.58
C PHE A 384 0.05 7.41 -18.53
N TRP A 385 -0.13 6.68 -19.61
CA TRP A 385 0.17 5.23 -19.69
C TRP A 385 1.66 4.88 -19.57
N GLN A 386 2.56 5.87 -19.40
CA GLN A 386 3.95 5.66 -18.98
C GLN A 386 4.07 5.45 -17.46
N GLN A 387 3.06 5.83 -16.69
CA GLN A 387 3.02 5.52 -15.27
C GLN A 387 2.91 4.00 -15.08
N GLN A 388 3.75 3.46 -14.22
CA GLN A 388 3.80 2.03 -13.94
C GLN A 388 3.11 1.75 -12.60
N ARG A 389 2.54 0.56 -12.44
CA ARG A 389 2.18 0.05 -11.13
C ARG A 389 3.43 -0.22 -10.29
N ASP A 390 3.29 -0.27 -8.97
CA ASP A 390 4.44 -0.54 -8.09
C ASP A 390 5.06 -1.90 -8.39
N GLN A 391 4.26 -2.91 -8.71
CA GLN A 391 4.75 -4.24 -9.09
C GLN A 391 5.74 -4.17 -10.27
N ASP A 392 5.37 -3.47 -11.34
CA ASP A 392 6.20 -3.36 -12.56
C ASP A 392 7.41 -2.45 -12.32
N TYR A 393 7.21 -1.37 -11.59
CA TYR A 393 8.26 -0.39 -11.33
C TYR A 393 9.41 -0.97 -10.51
N TYR A 394 9.09 -1.66 -9.42
CA TYR A 394 10.11 -2.21 -8.52
C TYR A 394 10.70 -3.53 -9.04
N CYS A 395 9.95 -4.31 -9.84
CA CYS A 395 10.46 -5.52 -10.48
C CYS A 395 11.61 -5.25 -11.46
N GLN A 396 11.63 -4.08 -12.11
CA GLN A 396 12.63 -3.70 -13.10
C GLN A 396 13.90 -3.07 -12.51
N ARG A 397 13.98 -2.87 -11.21
CA ARG A 397 15.07 -2.16 -10.54
C ARG A 397 15.84 -3.04 -9.57
N ASP A 398 17.07 -3.37 -9.94
CA ASP A 398 17.98 -4.16 -9.11
C ASP A 398 18.64 -3.34 -7.99
N ASP A 399 18.74 -2.01 -8.13
CA ASP A 399 19.43 -1.15 -7.17
C ASP A 399 18.63 0.10 -6.83
N LEU A 400 17.76 -0.03 -5.82
CA LEU A 400 17.03 1.10 -5.23
C LEU A 400 17.85 1.85 -4.18
N ALA A 401 18.95 1.27 -3.74
CA ALA A 401 19.79 1.80 -2.66
C ALA A 401 20.40 3.16 -3.02
N SER A 402 20.72 3.36 -4.30
CA SER A 402 21.27 4.62 -4.81
C SER A 402 20.21 5.70 -5.10
N VAL A 403 18.90 5.35 -5.02
CA VAL A 403 17.82 6.27 -5.36
C VAL A 403 17.43 7.11 -4.13
N PRO A 404 17.47 8.44 -4.21
CA PRO A 404 17.03 9.29 -3.11
C PRO A 404 15.56 9.05 -2.74
N PRO A 405 15.16 9.15 -1.46
CA PRO A 405 13.77 8.96 -1.04
C PRO A 405 12.76 9.83 -1.79
N ALA A 406 13.15 11.04 -2.18
CA ALA A 406 12.29 11.95 -2.93
C ALA A 406 11.96 11.45 -4.34
N GLU A 407 12.88 10.72 -4.98
CA GLU A 407 12.65 10.11 -6.30
C GLU A 407 11.84 8.81 -6.23
N LEU A 408 11.77 8.19 -5.05
CA LEU A 408 10.92 7.04 -4.78
C LEU A 408 9.46 7.44 -4.51
N GLN A 409 9.20 8.72 -4.26
CA GLN A 409 7.84 9.26 -4.17
C GLN A 409 7.19 9.28 -5.55
N ARG A 410 6.44 8.26 -5.82
CA ARG A 410 5.78 8.07 -7.11
C ARG A 410 4.41 8.76 -7.16
N TYR A 411 3.96 9.10 -8.36
CA TYR A 411 2.59 9.55 -8.57
C TYR A 411 1.62 8.47 -8.08
N PRO A 412 0.55 8.82 -7.33
CA PRO A 412 -0.28 7.84 -6.64
C PRO A 412 -1.17 7.00 -7.56
N LEU A 413 -1.32 7.38 -8.84
CA LEU A 413 -2.16 6.70 -9.81
C LEU A 413 -1.32 6.05 -10.91
N ALA A 414 -1.85 4.97 -11.46
CA ALA A 414 -1.32 4.22 -12.59
C ALA A 414 -2.46 3.86 -13.57
N PRO A 415 -2.17 3.45 -14.79
CA PRO A 415 -3.16 2.90 -15.69
C PRO A 415 -3.92 1.72 -15.05
N ASP A 416 -5.22 1.64 -15.34
CA ASP A 416 -6.04 0.47 -15.00
C ASP A 416 -5.63 -0.73 -15.86
N ASP A 417 -6.01 -1.95 -15.45
CA ASP A 417 -5.72 -3.19 -16.18
C ASP A 417 -6.50 -3.32 -17.50
N ALA A 418 -7.44 -2.41 -17.73
CA ALA A 418 -8.20 -2.35 -18.97
C ALA A 418 -7.29 -2.11 -20.20
N PRO A 419 -7.70 -2.59 -21.40
CA PRO A 419 -6.98 -2.28 -22.63
C PRO A 419 -6.75 -0.78 -22.80
N ARG A 420 -5.58 -0.40 -23.32
CA ARG A 420 -5.26 1.02 -23.54
C ARG A 420 -6.28 1.64 -24.50
N PRO A 421 -6.88 2.78 -24.16
CA PRO A 421 -7.80 3.47 -25.04
C PRO A 421 -7.08 4.02 -26.28
N LEU A 422 -7.84 4.27 -27.33
CA LEU A 422 -7.35 4.96 -28.52
C LEU A 422 -7.02 6.43 -28.20
N ALA A 423 -7.90 7.07 -27.41
CA ALA A 423 -7.75 8.44 -26.93
C ALA A 423 -8.58 8.69 -25.66
N TRP A 424 -8.18 9.68 -24.89
CA TRP A 424 -9.01 10.30 -23.86
C TRP A 424 -9.63 11.58 -24.43
N LEU A 425 -10.92 11.78 -24.23
CA LEU A 425 -11.73 12.85 -24.78
C LEU A 425 -12.11 13.83 -23.65
N PRO A 426 -11.57 15.05 -23.63
CA PRO A 426 -11.77 16.00 -22.53
C PRO A 426 -13.09 16.80 -22.67
N LEU A 427 -14.24 16.11 -22.67
CA LEU A 427 -15.53 16.63 -23.02
C LEU A 427 -16.06 17.67 -22.03
N GLY A 428 -15.87 17.45 -20.74
CA GLY A 428 -16.34 18.34 -19.67
C GLY A 428 -15.21 19.07 -18.94
N LEU A 429 -13.97 19.03 -19.45
CA LEU A 429 -12.82 19.62 -18.78
C LEU A 429 -12.69 21.13 -19.06
N GLN A 430 -12.39 21.86 -17.99
CA GLN A 430 -12.04 23.27 -18.03
C GLN A 430 -10.53 23.45 -17.87
N ALA A 431 -10.07 24.69 -18.11
CA ALA A 431 -8.66 25.05 -17.95
C ALA A 431 -8.21 25.03 -16.48
N ASN A 432 -9.13 25.18 -15.54
CA ASN A 432 -8.86 25.14 -14.11
C ASN A 432 -9.41 23.84 -13.52
N PHE A 433 -8.74 23.36 -12.49
CA PHE A 433 -9.23 22.23 -11.71
C PHE A 433 -10.59 22.53 -11.09
N GLY A 434 -11.49 21.56 -11.20
CA GLY A 434 -12.84 21.61 -10.66
C GLY A 434 -12.99 20.82 -9.35
N ALA A 435 -14.16 20.17 -9.22
CA ALA A 435 -14.42 19.27 -8.10
C ALA A 435 -13.61 17.99 -8.23
N SER A 436 -12.88 17.64 -7.17
CA SER A 436 -12.14 16.38 -7.10
C SER A 436 -13.06 15.22 -6.71
N VAL A 437 -12.86 14.06 -7.34
CA VAL A 437 -13.64 12.83 -7.09
C VAL A 437 -12.84 11.83 -6.27
N GLY A 438 -13.55 11.09 -5.41
CA GLY A 438 -12.98 9.94 -4.67
C GLY A 438 -12.95 8.68 -5.51
N PRO A 439 -12.56 7.55 -4.89
CA PRO A 439 -12.58 6.23 -5.55
C PRO A 439 -14.02 5.85 -5.91
N LEU A 440 -14.16 5.01 -6.93
CA LEU A 440 -15.43 4.37 -7.26
C LEU A 440 -15.92 3.56 -6.06
N THR A 441 -17.24 3.62 -5.82
CA THR A 441 -17.85 2.93 -4.68
C THR A 441 -17.52 1.44 -4.71
N GLN A 442 -17.07 0.93 -3.57
CA GLN A 442 -16.75 -0.48 -3.38
C GLN A 442 -17.56 -1.02 -2.20
N THR A 443 -18.05 -2.25 -2.34
CA THR A 443 -18.78 -2.95 -1.27
C THR A 443 -17.85 -3.60 -0.25
N ALA A 444 -16.58 -3.86 -0.61
CA ALA A 444 -15.58 -4.47 0.25
C ALA A 444 -15.03 -3.47 1.27
N THR A 445 -14.84 -3.94 2.51
CA THR A 445 -14.21 -3.16 3.58
C THR A 445 -12.73 -2.87 3.29
N ALA A 446 -12.13 -1.92 4.02
CA ALA A 446 -10.72 -1.58 3.87
C ALA A 446 -9.81 -2.82 4.02
N LEU A 447 -10.01 -3.63 5.06
CA LEU A 447 -9.19 -4.81 5.34
C LEU A 447 -9.38 -5.93 4.29
N GLU A 448 -10.57 -6.04 3.70
CA GLU A 448 -10.83 -6.93 2.57
C GLU A 448 -10.05 -6.50 1.33
N ARG A 449 -10.04 -5.19 1.02
CA ARG A 449 -9.27 -4.63 -0.10
C ARG A 449 -7.76 -4.68 0.12
N ASP A 450 -7.32 -4.71 1.38
CA ASP A 450 -5.92 -4.97 1.72
C ASP A 450 -5.53 -6.44 1.55
N GLY A 451 -6.49 -7.34 1.31
CA GLY A 451 -6.27 -8.78 1.24
C GLY A 451 -5.93 -9.41 2.59
N LEU A 452 -6.31 -8.75 3.69
CA LEU A 452 -5.95 -9.12 5.06
C LEU A 452 -7.16 -9.51 5.92
N ALA A 453 -8.37 -9.56 5.40
CA ALA A 453 -9.60 -9.81 6.17
C ALA A 453 -9.59 -11.15 6.92
N ARG A 454 -8.84 -12.12 6.46
CA ARG A 454 -8.63 -13.39 7.14
C ARG A 454 -7.15 -13.57 7.46
N PHE A 455 -6.83 -13.66 8.73
CA PHE A 455 -5.47 -13.94 9.19
C PHE A 455 -5.28 -15.45 9.36
N ASP A 456 -4.37 -16.02 8.58
CA ASP A 456 -3.94 -17.42 8.61
C ASP A 456 -2.55 -17.57 7.98
N ARG A 457 -2.01 -18.78 8.01
CA ARG A 457 -0.71 -19.12 7.40
C ARG A 457 -0.67 -18.87 5.89
N ASP A 458 -1.81 -18.90 5.24
CA ASP A 458 -1.93 -18.74 3.80
C ASP A 458 -1.45 -17.35 3.32
N LEU A 459 -1.48 -16.34 4.18
CA LEU A 459 -0.90 -15.02 3.89
C LEU A 459 0.62 -15.06 3.70
N PHE A 460 1.28 -16.00 4.36
CA PHE A 460 2.73 -16.09 4.42
C PHE A 460 3.34 -17.21 3.58
N LEU A 461 2.56 -18.17 3.12
CA LEU A 461 3.05 -19.37 2.44
C LEU A 461 2.62 -19.41 0.97
N ASP A 462 3.55 -19.77 0.08
CA ASP A 462 3.18 -20.09 -1.30
C ASP A 462 2.39 -21.40 -1.32
N PRO A 463 1.19 -21.43 -1.93
CA PRO A 463 0.34 -22.63 -1.92
C PRO A 463 1.01 -23.89 -2.51
N ALA A 464 1.95 -23.70 -3.45
CA ALA A 464 2.64 -24.83 -4.08
C ALA A 464 3.81 -25.37 -3.25
N LEU A 465 4.32 -24.58 -2.28
CA LEU A 465 5.50 -24.93 -1.48
C LEU A 465 5.20 -25.21 0.00
N GLU A 466 3.94 -25.07 0.42
CA GLU A 466 3.51 -25.22 1.80
C GLU A 466 3.87 -26.60 2.41
N ALA A 467 3.75 -27.64 1.62
CA ALA A 467 3.99 -29.03 2.04
C ALA A 467 5.44 -29.49 1.84
N ASP A 468 6.32 -28.65 1.27
CA ASP A 468 7.68 -29.06 0.94
C ASP A 468 8.54 -29.24 2.17
N SER A 469 9.40 -30.26 2.10
CA SER A 469 10.45 -30.51 3.08
C SER A 469 11.68 -29.64 2.82
N VAL A 470 12.59 -29.56 3.79
CA VAL A 470 13.91 -28.90 3.62
C VAL A 470 14.65 -29.38 2.37
N GLN A 471 14.49 -30.66 2.00
CA GLN A 471 15.23 -31.26 0.90
C GLN A 471 14.63 -30.96 -0.48
N THR A 472 13.32 -30.78 -0.56
CA THR A 472 12.60 -30.58 -1.84
C THR A 472 12.37 -29.10 -2.17
N LEU A 473 12.37 -28.24 -1.15
CA LEU A 473 11.94 -26.84 -1.24
C LEU A 473 12.66 -26.05 -2.33
N ILE A 474 13.99 -26.09 -2.40
CA ILE A 474 14.78 -25.33 -3.40
C ILE A 474 14.49 -25.82 -4.81
N ALA A 475 14.51 -27.15 -5.01
CA ALA A 475 14.32 -27.74 -6.33
C ALA A 475 12.92 -27.43 -6.87
N HIS A 476 11.92 -27.47 -6.01
CA HIS A 476 10.53 -27.16 -6.40
C HIS A 476 10.35 -25.63 -6.61
N ALA A 477 10.96 -24.80 -5.80
CA ALA A 477 10.95 -23.33 -5.99
C ALA A 477 11.60 -22.93 -7.33
N ASP A 478 12.75 -23.54 -7.68
CA ASP A 478 13.44 -23.32 -8.96
C ASP A 478 12.60 -23.85 -10.14
N ASP A 479 11.93 -25.00 -9.98
CA ASP A 479 11.00 -25.54 -10.98
C ASP A 479 9.90 -24.53 -11.30
N ILE A 480 9.25 -23.96 -10.27
CA ILE A 480 8.17 -22.98 -10.43
C ILE A 480 8.66 -21.68 -11.10
N ARG A 481 9.84 -21.21 -10.73
CA ARG A 481 10.36 -19.91 -11.17
C ARG A 481 11.03 -19.95 -12.54
N LEU A 482 11.70 -21.03 -12.89
CA LEU A 482 12.66 -21.06 -14.00
C LEU A 482 12.38 -22.13 -15.05
N ILE A 483 11.79 -23.26 -14.67
CA ILE A 483 11.77 -24.48 -15.51
C ILE A 483 10.41 -24.72 -16.17
N ARG A 484 9.32 -24.46 -15.48
CA ARG A 484 7.96 -24.69 -16.00
C ARG A 484 7.69 -23.92 -17.30
N PRO A 485 6.79 -24.43 -18.16
CA PRO A 485 6.39 -23.72 -19.39
C PRO A 485 5.83 -22.30 -19.13
N SER A 486 5.25 -22.07 -17.96
CA SER A 486 4.76 -20.78 -17.50
C SER A 486 5.38 -20.46 -16.15
N PRO A 487 6.61 -19.90 -16.11
CA PRO A 487 7.25 -19.53 -14.86
C PRO A 487 6.48 -18.40 -14.19
N ARG A 488 6.38 -18.45 -12.86
CA ARG A 488 5.73 -17.43 -12.07
C ARG A 488 6.58 -17.00 -10.87
N PRO A 489 6.36 -15.79 -10.34
CA PRO A 489 6.94 -15.41 -9.05
C PRO A 489 6.39 -16.30 -7.92
N LEU A 490 7.16 -16.42 -6.85
CA LEU A 490 6.73 -17.09 -5.63
C LEU A 490 6.01 -16.10 -4.72
N TYR A 491 5.15 -16.61 -3.85
CA TYR A 491 4.35 -15.82 -2.94
C TYR A 491 4.79 -15.99 -1.48
N GLY A 492 4.29 -15.10 -0.61
CA GLY A 492 4.56 -15.15 0.81
C GLY A 492 6.06 -15.07 1.11
N LEU A 493 6.50 -15.76 2.16
CA LEU A 493 7.91 -15.80 2.56
C LEU A 493 8.82 -16.46 1.52
N HIS A 494 8.27 -17.32 0.65
CA HIS A 494 9.02 -17.99 -0.41
C HIS A 494 9.43 -17.02 -1.54
N ALA A 495 8.80 -15.85 -1.65
CA ALA A 495 9.24 -14.80 -2.57
C ALA A 495 10.65 -14.28 -2.28
N VAL A 496 11.18 -14.56 -1.10
CA VAL A 496 12.59 -14.31 -0.71
C VAL A 496 13.57 -14.97 -1.69
N PHE A 497 13.20 -16.08 -2.35
CA PHE A 497 14.00 -16.67 -3.43
C PHE A 497 14.20 -15.75 -4.64
N GLY A 498 13.47 -14.66 -4.75
CA GLY A 498 13.65 -13.61 -5.77
C GLY A 498 14.75 -12.59 -5.48
N ILE A 499 15.39 -12.64 -4.31
CA ILE A 499 16.45 -11.70 -3.94
C ILE A 499 17.76 -12.00 -4.68
N GLY A 500 18.20 -11.04 -5.53
CA GLY A 500 19.49 -11.07 -6.23
C GLY A 500 19.47 -11.71 -7.61
N ALA A 501 20.31 -11.23 -8.50
CA ALA A 501 20.41 -11.59 -9.92
C ALA A 501 20.89 -13.04 -10.21
N GLY A 502 21.17 -13.83 -9.18
CA GLY A 502 21.61 -15.23 -9.31
C GLY A 502 20.68 -16.25 -8.63
N GLY A 503 19.54 -15.80 -8.11
CA GLY A 503 18.49 -16.70 -7.59
C GLY A 503 18.78 -17.39 -6.25
N LEU A 504 19.90 -17.14 -5.63
CA LEU A 504 20.25 -17.68 -4.30
C LEU A 504 20.74 -16.52 -3.43
N PHE A 505 19.99 -16.15 -2.44
CA PHE A 505 20.29 -15.35 -1.24
C PHE A 505 21.71 -14.77 -1.10
N ASN A 506 22.29 -14.27 -2.18
CA ASN A 506 23.67 -13.79 -2.17
C ASN A 506 23.88 -12.62 -1.18
N GLU A 507 22.82 -11.96 -0.78
CA GLU A 507 22.92 -10.80 0.08
C GLU A 507 22.28 -10.99 1.46
N ALA A 508 21.02 -11.44 1.53
CA ALA A 508 20.29 -11.57 2.80
C ALA A 508 20.78 -12.71 3.68
N SER A 509 20.94 -12.45 4.97
CA SER A 509 21.44 -13.43 5.97
C SER A 509 20.56 -13.56 7.21
N LEU A 510 19.57 -12.65 7.37
CA LEU A 510 18.65 -12.63 8.49
C LEU A 510 17.22 -12.56 7.93
N LEU A 511 16.29 -13.26 8.58
CA LEU A 511 14.86 -13.25 8.24
C LEU A 511 14.04 -12.97 9.50
N ALA A 512 13.10 -12.03 9.43
CA ALA A 512 12.15 -11.75 10.47
C ALA A 512 10.71 -11.68 9.91
N LEU A 513 9.74 -12.15 10.70
CA LEU A 513 8.32 -12.20 10.34
C LEU A 513 7.46 -11.53 11.41
N PRO A 514 7.56 -10.20 11.58
CA PRO A 514 6.92 -9.49 12.69
C PRO A 514 5.40 -9.63 12.72
N ASP A 515 4.75 -9.78 11.58
CA ASP A 515 3.30 -9.89 11.47
C ASP A 515 2.77 -11.33 11.53
N ALA A 516 3.62 -12.35 11.63
CA ALA A 516 3.20 -13.75 11.67
C ALA A 516 2.52 -14.17 12.99
N ILE A 517 2.45 -13.30 13.99
CA ILE A 517 2.04 -13.59 15.36
C ILE A 517 0.82 -12.80 15.85
N HIS A 518 0.02 -12.25 14.92
CA HIS A 518 -1.25 -11.63 15.27
C HIS A 518 -2.28 -12.66 15.79
N LEU A 519 -3.20 -12.21 16.64
CA LEU A 519 -4.33 -13.02 17.11
C LEU A 519 -5.39 -13.30 16.04
N GLY A 520 -5.23 -12.68 14.87
CA GLY A 520 -6.29 -12.59 13.90
C GLY A 520 -7.35 -11.56 14.30
N TRP A 521 -8.36 -11.44 13.49
CA TRP A 521 -9.49 -10.52 13.68
C TRP A 521 -10.74 -11.13 13.09
N GLN A 522 -11.87 -10.61 13.52
CA GLN A 522 -13.19 -11.01 13.05
C GLN A 522 -14.04 -9.77 12.79
N ARG A 523 -14.99 -9.90 11.86
CA ARG A 523 -15.94 -8.83 11.62
C ARG A 523 -16.83 -8.68 12.84
N ARG A 524 -17.03 -7.45 13.29
CA ARG A 524 -17.89 -7.14 14.41
C ARG A 524 -19.34 -7.44 14.03
N VAL A 525 -19.99 -8.31 14.78
CA VAL A 525 -21.43 -8.51 14.67
C VAL A 525 -22.06 -7.57 15.68
N ASP A 526 -22.65 -6.51 15.20
CA ASP A 526 -23.43 -5.64 16.09
C ASP A 526 -24.72 -6.32 16.50
N PRO A 527 -25.12 -6.18 17.75
CA PRO A 527 -26.49 -6.50 18.10
C PRO A 527 -27.42 -5.64 17.21
N PRO A 528 -28.57 -6.20 16.77
CA PRO A 528 -29.54 -5.41 16.02
C PRO A 528 -29.81 -4.12 16.80
N ASP A 529 -29.83 -2.98 16.10
CA ASP A 529 -30.13 -1.68 16.72
C ASP A 529 -31.39 -1.89 17.55
N GLU A 530 -31.29 -1.65 18.85
CA GLU A 530 -32.50 -1.55 19.67
C GLU A 530 -33.38 -0.53 18.98
N PRO A 531 -34.63 -0.90 18.58
CA PRO A 531 -35.50 0.04 17.93
C PRO A 531 -35.54 1.26 18.84
N ALA A 532 -35.22 2.43 18.30
CA ALA A 532 -35.21 3.69 19.04
C ALA A 532 -36.48 3.67 19.89
N PRO A 533 -36.38 3.82 21.21
CA PRO A 533 -37.55 3.71 22.07
C PRO A 533 -38.59 4.57 21.41
N ALA A 534 -39.71 3.91 20.98
CA ALA A 534 -40.76 4.59 20.26
C ALA A 534 -40.96 5.87 21.02
N SER A 535 -40.72 7.02 20.39
CA SER A 535 -40.90 8.31 21.04
C SER A 535 -42.30 8.24 21.55
N ILE A 536 -42.48 8.02 22.84
CA ILE A 536 -43.78 8.07 23.46
C ILE A 536 -44.24 9.45 23.03
N PRO A 537 -45.23 9.55 22.14
CA PRO A 537 -45.75 10.85 21.80
C PRO A 537 -46.10 11.42 23.17
N THR A 538 -45.37 12.44 23.60
CA THR A 538 -45.75 13.21 24.77
C THR A 538 -47.11 13.77 24.39
N THR A 539 -48.12 12.94 24.66
CA THR A 539 -49.49 13.39 24.54
C THR A 539 -49.51 14.63 25.36
N PRO A 540 -49.69 15.79 24.77
CA PRO A 540 -49.79 17.02 25.57
C PRO A 540 -50.81 16.73 26.66
N PRO A 541 -50.57 17.10 27.93
CA PRO A 541 -51.38 16.73 29.05
C PRO A 541 -52.83 16.98 28.62
N HIS A 542 -53.63 15.86 28.66
CA HIS A 542 -55.01 15.96 28.17
C HIS A 542 -55.73 16.95 29.01
N TRP A 543 -56.12 18.06 28.44
CA TRP A 543 -56.93 19.11 29.08
C TRP A 543 -58.26 18.56 29.58
N ARG A 544 -58.63 17.34 29.25
CA ARG A 544 -59.81 16.63 29.78
C ARG A 544 -59.77 16.45 31.29
N ASP A 545 -58.62 16.49 31.89
CA ASP A 545 -58.43 16.39 33.35
C ASP A 545 -58.46 17.77 34.03
N HIS A 546 -58.51 18.84 33.24
CA HIS A 546 -58.56 20.16 33.76
C HIS A 546 -60.01 20.55 34.07
N ARG A 547 -60.34 20.66 35.39
CA ARG A 547 -61.69 21.05 35.86
C ARG A 547 -61.88 22.57 35.93
N GLY A 548 -61.18 23.36 35.20
CA GLY A 548 -61.29 24.80 35.09
C GLY A 548 -62.24 25.25 33.97
N VAL A 549 -62.29 26.55 33.79
CA VAL A 549 -63.05 27.15 32.70
C VAL A 549 -62.60 26.59 31.36
N CYS A 550 -63.55 26.10 30.54
CA CYS A 550 -63.26 25.58 29.18
C CYS A 550 -62.61 26.68 28.31
N LEU A 551 -61.31 26.64 28.21
CA LEU A 551 -60.58 27.25 27.12
C LEU A 551 -60.62 26.31 25.96
N ALA A 552 -60.57 26.83 24.70
CA ALA A 552 -60.53 26.07 23.49
C ALA A 552 -59.49 24.96 23.56
N ASP A 553 -59.81 23.77 23.05
CA ASP A 553 -58.94 22.59 23.05
C ASP A 553 -57.54 22.97 22.58
N PRO A 554 -56.49 22.80 23.40
CA PRO A 554 -55.12 23.12 22.98
C PRO A 554 -54.67 22.31 21.77
N ALA A 555 -55.33 21.21 21.46
CA ALA A 555 -55.06 20.46 20.25
C ALA A 555 -55.51 21.20 18.97
N SER A 556 -56.31 22.24 19.07
CA SER A 556 -56.70 23.11 17.98
C SER A 556 -55.94 24.45 17.93
N GLN A 557 -55.12 24.69 18.96
CA GLN A 557 -54.14 25.76 18.88
C GLN A 557 -52.88 25.11 18.31
N ASP A 558 -52.51 25.50 17.10
CA ASP A 558 -51.10 25.37 16.68
C ASP A 558 -50.28 25.71 17.93
N VAL A 559 -49.51 24.70 18.44
CA VAL A 559 -48.55 24.96 19.49
C VAL A 559 -47.65 26.03 18.91
N LEU A 560 -47.95 27.28 19.25
CA LEU A 560 -47.05 28.37 18.94
C LEU A 560 -45.74 27.94 19.62
N SER A 561 -44.88 27.32 18.83
CA SER A 561 -43.48 27.16 19.20
C SER A 561 -43.06 28.48 19.76
N ALA A 562 -42.49 28.50 20.98
CA ALA A 562 -42.03 29.71 21.61
C ALA A 562 -41.41 30.61 20.54
N PRO A 563 -41.87 31.88 20.42
CA PRO A 563 -41.48 32.71 19.29
C PRO A 563 -39.96 32.66 19.17
N ASP A 564 -39.50 32.20 18.03
CA ASP A 564 -38.09 32.14 17.73
C ASP A 564 -37.55 33.55 17.54
N PHE A 565 -37.18 34.20 18.63
CA PHE A 565 -36.62 35.54 18.63
C PHE A 565 -35.29 35.63 17.89
N SER A 566 -34.66 34.50 17.53
CA SER A 566 -33.45 34.48 16.71
C SER A 566 -33.70 35.05 15.30
N ARG A 567 -34.97 35.15 14.85
CA ARG A 567 -35.35 35.76 13.59
C ARG A 567 -35.64 37.27 13.69
N PHE A 568 -35.72 37.84 14.90
CA PHE A 568 -35.80 39.27 15.10
C PHE A 568 -34.41 39.87 15.06
N LEU A 569 -33.88 40.04 13.89
CA LEU A 569 -32.63 40.75 13.67
C LEU A 569 -32.88 42.24 13.67
N ASP A 570 -32.04 43.00 14.37
CA ASP A 570 -31.98 44.44 14.26
C ASP A 570 -31.76 44.79 12.79
N CYS A 571 -32.64 45.53 12.18
CA CYS A 571 -32.52 45.97 10.78
C CYS A 571 -31.29 46.82 10.50
N SER A 572 -30.59 47.24 11.53
CA SER A 572 -29.30 47.95 11.45
C SER A 572 -28.10 47.04 11.36
N THR A 573 -28.24 45.72 11.68
CA THR A 573 -27.15 44.76 11.63
C THR A 573 -27.03 44.12 10.25
N ARG A 574 -25.80 44.02 9.75
CA ARG A 574 -25.46 43.33 8.52
C ARG A 574 -25.69 41.84 8.68
N LEU A 575 -26.53 41.26 7.81
CA LEU A 575 -26.76 39.83 7.77
C LEU A 575 -25.57 39.14 7.13
N ILE A 576 -24.79 38.43 7.93
CA ILE A 576 -23.74 37.53 7.44
C ILE A 576 -24.37 36.18 7.10
N ALA A 577 -24.18 35.69 5.87
CA ALA A 577 -24.68 34.36 5.46
C ALA A 577 -24.13 33.27 6.37
N ALA A 578 -25.00 32.46 6.96
CA ALA A 578 -24.59 31.32 7.76
C ALA A 578 -23.86 30.30 6.87
N PRO A 579 -22.70 29.79 7.28
CA PRO A 579 -22.04 28.75 6.53
C PRO A 579 -22.89 27.47 6.54
N VAL A 580 -22.78 26.65 5.50
CA VAL A 580 -23.35 25.31 5.46
C VAL A 580 -22.24 24.34 5.77
N LEU A 581 -22.38 23.61 6.89
CA LEU A 581 -21.39 22.62 7.34
C LEU A 581 -21.67 21.26 6.69
N ASP A 582 -20.63 20.64 6.18
CA ASP A 582 -20.61 19.32 5.60
C ASP A 582 -19.64 18.41 6.36
N GLY A 583 -19.96 17.14 6.50
CA GLY A 583 -19.16 16.15 7.19
C GLY A 583 -19.54 14.73 6.79
N PRO A 584 -18.83 13.70 7.31
CA PRO A 584 -19.10 12.31 6.97
C PRO A 584 -20.52 11.87 7.36
N ASP A 585 -21.30 11.41 6.42
CA ASP A 585 -22.64 10.81 6.65
C ASP A 585 -22.54 9.39 7.20
N ALA A 586 -21.54 8.62 6.75
CA ALA A 586 -21.27 7.27 7.23
C ALA A 586 -20.48 7.30 8.54
N PRO A 587 -20.61 6.26 9.40
CA PRO A 587 -19.77 6.13 10.57
C PRO A 587 -18.28 6.15 10.19
N VAL A 588 -17.49 6.94 10.89
CA VAL A 588 -16.03 7.02 10.69
C VAL A 588 -15.31 6.24 11.79
N SER A 589 -14.18 5.64 11.42
CA SER A 589 -13.31 4.99 12.40
C SER A 589 -12.66 5.99 13.34
N PRO A 590 -12.34 5.60 14.59
CA PRO A 590 -11.55 6.43 15.50
C PRO A 590 -10.28 6.94 14.82
N GLY A 591 -10.05 8.22 14.81
CA GLY A 591 -8.95 8.87 14.13
C GLY A 591 -9.34 10.22 13.56
N ARG A 592 -8.88 10.50 12.36
CA ARG A 592 -9.05 11.79 11.69
C ARG A 592 -10.18 11.73 10.66
N TYR A 593 -11.03 12.76 10.66
CA TYR A 593 -12.03 12.98 9.61
C TYR A 593 -12.17 14.47 9.32
N ARG A 594 -12.63 14.78 8.13
CA ARG A 594 -12.70 16.14 7.63
C ARG A 594 -14.12 16.71 7.80
N LEU A 595 -14.16 17.94 8.23
CA LEU A 595 -15.33 18.80 8.21
C LEU A 595 -15.05 19.97 7.26
N SER A 596 -15.99 20.37 6.43
CA SER A 596 -15.86 21.49 5.51
C SER A 596 -17.14 22.32 5.51
N TRP A 597 -17.04 23.59 5.17
CA TRP A 597 -18.19 24.48 5.12
C TRP A 597 -18.07 25.49 3.99
N THR A 598 -19.23 26.01 3.60
CA THR A 598 -19.28 27.05 2.58
C THR A 598 -18.69 28.35 3.10
N GLN A 599 -17.99 29.07 2.22
CA GLN A 599 -17.50 30.44 2.55
C GLN A 599 -18.68 31.41 2.62
N SER A 600 -18.72 32.18 3.71
CA SER A 600 -19.76 33.18 3.91
C SER A 600 -19.46 34.48 3.14
N GLU A 601 -18.32 35.12 3.45
CA GLU A 601 -17.87 36.37 2.81
C GLU A 601 -16.32 36.40 2.77
N ALA A 602 -15.77 37.26 1.92
CA ALA A 602 -14.34 37.47 1.84
C ALA A 602 -13.79 38.04 3.18
N GLY A 603 -12.75 37.38 3.73
CA GLY A 603 -12.15 37.78 5.01
C GLY A 603 -12.92 37.29 6.25
N ALA A 604 -13.91 36.41 6.09
CA ALA A 604 -14.60 35.80 7.22
C ALA A 604 -13.67 34.87 8.02
N ARG A 605 -13.78 34.92 9.34
CA ARG A 605 -13.22 33.92 10.27
C ARG A 605 -14.31 32.98 10.71
N TYR A 606 -13.95 31.73 10.95
CA TYR A 606 -14.91 30.70 11.32
C TYR A 606 -14.56 30.14 12.69
N ALA A 607 -15.57 30.05 13.57
CA ALA A 607 -15.49 29.37 14.84
C ALA A 607 -16.26 28.05 14.73
N LEU A 608 -15.56 26.90 14.84
CA LEU A 608 -16.16 25.56 14.82
C LEU A 608 -16.32 25.06 16.25
N PHE A 609 -17.51 24.59 16.57
CA PHE A 609 -17.88 24.04 17.87
C PHE A 609 -18.13 22.55 17.77
N GLU A 610 -17.63 21.81 18.77
CA GLU A 610 -17.89 20.38 18.99
C GLU A 610 -18.69 20.20 20.29
N ALA A 611 -19.66 19.29 20.26
CA ALA A 611 -20.47 18.92 21.41
C ALA A 611 -20.69 17.39 21.47
N GLY A 612 -20.79 16.84 22.67
CA GLY A 612 -21.22 15.46 22.90
C GLY A 612 -22.73 15.31 22.93
N LEU A 613 -23.47 16.38 23.17
CA LEU A 613 -24.93 16.42 23.21
C LEU A 613 -25.50 17.15 21.98
N ALA A 614 -26.60 16.64 21.43
CA ALA A 614 -27.21 17.18 20.22
C ALA A 614 -27.79 18.61 20.42
N ASP A 615 -28.04 19.03 21.64
CA ASP A 615 -28.53 20.37 22.00
C ASP A 615 -27.39 21.41 22.13
N PHE A 616 -26.14 20.98 21.96
CA PHE A 616 -24.93 21.80 22.12
C PHE A 616 -24.76 22.45 23.51
N SER A 617 -25.41 21.90 24.55
CA SER A 617 -25.27 22.43 25.92
C SER A 617 -23.86 22.28 26.48
N ASP A 618 -23.09 21.32 26.00
CA ASP A 618 -21.69 21.01 26.37
C ASP A 618 -20.67 21.44 25.29
N GLN A 619 -21.08 22.33 24.38
CA GLN A 619 -20.22 22.70 23.26
C GLN A 619 -18.88 23.32 23.69
N ARG A 620 -17.84 23.02 22.93
CA ARG A 620 -16.51 23.64 23.03
C ARG A 620 -16.04 24.13 21.66
N GLU A 621 -15.38 25.25 21.61
CA GLU A 621 -14.72 25.74 20.41
C GLU A 621 -13.46 24.90 20.16
N ILE A 622 -13.36 24.29 18.97
CA ILE A 622 -12.22 23.47 18.56
C ILE A 622 -11.38 24.09 17.45
N TYR A 623 -11.93 25.10 16.75
CA TYR A 623 -11.23 25.81 15.69
C TYR A 623 -11.71 27.27 15.64
N ASN A 624 -10.75 28.17 15.37
CA ASN A 624 -11.03 29.59 15.08
C ASN A 624 -10.01 30.11 14.06
N GLY A 625 -10.43 30.26 12.81
CA GLY A 625 -9.52 30.62 11.73
C GLY A 625 -10.24 31.02 10.45
N GLU A 626 -9.47 31.22 9.39
CA GLU A 626 -9.95 31.70 8.08
C GLU A 626 -10.23 30.57 7.07
N LEU A 627 -9.78 29.32 7.38
CA LEU A 627 -10.00 28.20 6.50
C LEU A 627 -11.45 27.73 6.59
N SER A 628 -12.01 27.29 5.48
CA SER A 628 -13.35 26.71 5.37
C SER A 628 -13.38 25.19 5.55
N GLU A 629 -12.36 24.66 6.21
CA GLU A 629 -12.23 23.23 6.49
C GLU A 629 -11.47 22.99 7.79
N TYR A 630 -11.75 21.85 8.43
CA TYR A 630 -11.07 21.40 9.65
C TYR A 630 -10.97 19.89 9.67
N VAL A 631 -9.83 19.37 10.13
CA VAL A 631 -9.63 17.94 10.36
C VAL A 631 -9.83 17.66 11.84
N ALA A 632 -10.98 17.12 12.20
CA ALA A 632 -11.29 16.68 13.55
C ALA A 632 -10.54 15.37 13.88
N ILE A 633 -10.18 15.21 15.16
CA ILE A 633 -9.53 14.00 15.68
C ILE A 633 -10.37 13.47 16.83
N SER A 634 -10.96 12.29 16.69
CA SER A 634 -11.71 11.62 17.76
C SER A 634 -11.16 10.22 17.98
N GLU A 635 -10.59 9.98 19.14
CA GLU A 635 -9.99 8.69 19.52
C GLU A 635 -10.99 7.73 20.19
N ARG A 636 -12.14 8.22 20.60
CA ARG A 636 -13.17 7.46 21.32
C ARG A 636 -14.41 7.25 20.45
N GLU A 637 -15.01 6.08 20.57
CA GLU A 637 -16.33 5.83 20.01
C GLU A 637 -17.35 6.79 20.61
N GLY A 638 -18.25 7.32 19.78
CA GLY A 638 -19.29 8.23 20.25
C GLY A 638 -19.98 8.96 19.10
N ARG A 639 -20.92 9.79 19.48
CA ARG A 639 -21.55 10.74 18.58
C ARG A 639 -20.99 12.12 18.90
N TYR A 640 -20.49 12.80 17.90
CA TYR A 640 -19.95 14.14 18.00
C TYR A 640 -20.78 15.07 17.12
N HIS A 641 -21.27 16.15 17.71
CA HIS A 641 -22.11 17.13 17.04
C HIS A 641 -21.30 18.39 16.74
N TYR A 642 -21.37 18.87 15.51
CA TYR A 642 -20.59 20.01 15.05
C TYR A 642 -21.50 21.11 14.53
N ARG A 643 -21.12 22.37 14.75
CA ARG A 643 -21.68 23.55 14.10
C ARG A 643 -20.60 24.62 13.93
N VAL A 644 -20.72 25.44 12.91
CA VAL A 644 -19.77 26.51 12.60
C VAL A 644 -20.49 27.84 12.53
N VAL A 645 -19.79 28.90 12.98
CA VAL A 645 -20.28 30.29 12.94
C VAL A 645 -19.23 31.12 12.21
N ALA A 646 -19.67 31.97 11.27
CA ALA A 646 -18.78 32.92 10.62
C ALA A 646 -18.74 34.24 11.38
N GLN A 647 -17.57 34.91 11.39
CA GLN A 647 -17.36 36.22 11.97
C GLN A 647 -16.75 37.15 10.94
N VAL A 648 -17.34 38.32 10.73
CA VAL A 648 -16.87 39.37 9.82
C VAL A 648 -16.94 40.73 10.54
N GLY A 649 -15.83 41.45 10.67
CA GLY A 649 -15.81 42.78 11.25
C GLY A 649 -16.27 42.86 12.72
N GLY A 650 -16.23 41.73 13.44
CA GLY A 650 -16.71 41.63 14.85
C GLY A 650 -18.17 41.16 14.99
N GLU A 651 -18.92 41.02 13.92
CA GLU A 651 -20.30 40.50 13.90
C GLU A 651 -20.29 39.01 13.57
N TYR A 652 -21.32 38.28 14.06
CA TYR A 652 -21.42 36.82 13.90
C TYR A 652 -22.61 36.44 13.01
N SER A 653 -22.44 35.42 12.21
CA SER A 653 -23.54 34.78 11.50
C SER A 653 -24.42 33.95 12.44
N LEU A 654 -25.60 33.55 11.96
CA LEU A 654 -26.28 32.41 12.60
C LEU A 654 -25.42 31.16 12.50
N PRO A 655 -25.57 30.20 13.46
CA PRO A 655 -24.91 28.91 13.36
C PRO A 655 -25.31 28.14 12.08
N SER A 656 -24.40 27.34 11.56
CA SER A 656 -24.66 26.43 10.46
C SER A 656 -25.71 25.37 10.83
N ASN A 657 -26.13 24.58 9.85
CA ASN A 657 -26.76 23.30 10.09
C ASN A 657 -25.84 22.44 11.02
N PRO A 658 -26.43 21.71 11.99
CA PRO A 658 -25.67 20.79 12.81
C PRO A 658 -25.30 19.53 12.00
N VAL A 659 -24.06 19.09 12.11
CA VAL A 659 -23.58 17.82 11.54
C VAL A 659 -23.27 16.87 12.68
N THR A 660 -23.78 15.64 12.61
CA THR A 660 -23.52 14.59 13.58
C THR A 660 -22.61 13.54 12.97
N VAL A 661 -21.39 13.45 13.49
CA VAL A 661 -20.44 12.40 13.09
C VAL A 661 -20.51 11.27 14.10
N ARG A 662 -20.75 10.06 13.60
CA ARG A 662 -20.68 8.83 14.41
C ARG A 662 -19.27 8.27 14.31
N VAL A 663 -18.53 8.35 15.40
CA VAL A 663 -17.21 7.71 15.49
C VAL A 663 -17.42 6.31 16.06
N ARG A 664 -17.07 5.31 15.27
CA ARG A 664 -17.22 3.91 15.63
C ARG A 664 -15.88 3.21 15.45
N ALA A 665 -15.53 2.34 16.39
CA ALA A 665 -14.37 1.48 16.23
C ALA A 665 -14.49 0.67 14.94
N ASP A 666 -13.35 0.25 14.43
CA ASP A 666 -13.26 -0.46 13.17
C ASP A 666 -14.28 -1.61 13.12
N GLU A 667 -14.79 -1.88 11.93
CA GLU A 667 -15.64 -3.02 11.63
C GLU A 667 -14.98 -4.35 12.00
N TRP A 668 -13.64 -4.37 12.08
CA TRP A 668 -12.82 -5.50 12.44
C TRP A 668 -12.28 -5.37 13.86
N VAL A 669 -12.50 -6.40 14.66
CA VAL A 669 -12.09 -6.44 16.07
C VAL A 669 -11.25 -7.67 16.36
N LEU A 670 -10.35 -7.55 17.34
CA LEU A 670 -9.66 -8.72 17.85
C LEU A 670 -10.64 -9.65 18.55
N PRO A 671 -10.54 -10.96 18.35
CA PRO A 671 -11.27 -11.93 19.15
C PRO A 671 -10.75 -11.91 20.59
N THR A 672 -11.59 -12.29 21.55
CA THR A 672 -11.16 -12.42 22.96
C THR A 672 -10.14 -13.55 23.08
N ALA A 673 -9.02 -13.28 23.73
CA ALA A 673 -7.86 -14.18 23.81
C ALA A 673 -8.19 -15.61 24.29
N ALA A 674 -9.21 -15.77 25.14
CA ALA A 674 -9.58 -17.07 25.70
C ALA A 674 -10.21 -18.05 24.69
N THR A 675 -10.84 -17.57 23.61
CA THR A 675 -11.61 -18.41 22.69
C THR A 675 -10.83 -18.86 21.46
N VAL A 676 -9.71 -18.22 21.15
CA VAL A 676 -9.04 -18.32 19.83
C VAL A 676 -7.66 -18.96 19.91
N GLU A 677 -7.03 -19.00 21.07
CA GLU A 677 -5.61 -19.37 21.23
C GLU A 677 -5.25 -20.74 20.61
N ALA A 678 -6.10 -21.75 20.76
CA ALA A 678 -5.77 -23.10 20.30
C ALA A 678 -5.75 -23.23 18.76
N GLY A 679 -6.64 -22.55 18.04
CA GLY A 679 -6.68 -22.55 16.57
C GLY A 679 -5.56 -21.73 15.99
N MET A 680 -5.32 -20.53 16.49
CA MET A 680 -4.30 -19.61 16.01
C MET A 680 -2.88 -20.08 16.30
N GLU A 681 -2.65 -20.79 17.40
CA GLU A 681 -1.32 -21.36 17.70
C GLU A 681 -0.84 -22.30 16.61
N ALA A 682 -1.73 -23.05 15.96
CA ALA A 682 -1.38 -23.92 14.84
C ALA A 682 -0.93 -23.09 13.62
N GLU A 683 -1.57 -21.96 13.35
CA GLU A 683 -1.22 -21.07 12.25
C GLU A 683 0.18 -20.43 12.48
N TRP A 684 0.44 -19.90 13.67
CA TRP A 684 1.75 -19.34 14.02
C TRP A 684 2.87 -20.38 13.92
N LEU A 685 2.64 -21.59 14.44
CA LEU A 685 3.62 -22.68 14.38
C LEU A 685 3.90 -23.10 12.92
N ALA A 686 2.88 -23.12 12.05
CA ALA A 686 3.05 -23.45 10.65
C ALA A 686 3.97 -22.45 9.94
N VAL A 687 3.72 -21.15 10.13
CA VAL A 687 4.53 -20.09 9.52
C VAL A 687 5.96 -20.09 10.05
N HIS A 688 6.15 -20.22 11.38
CA HIS A 688 7.48 -20.26 11.98
C HIS A 688 8.28 -21.48 11.53
N ARG A 689 7.65 -22.67 11.44
CA ARG A 689 8.31 -23.88 10.94
C ARG A 689 8.65 -23.78 9.45
N ALA A 690 7.79 -23.18 8.65
CA ALA A 690 8.09 -22.93 7.23
C ALA A 690 9.30 -21.98 7.08
N ALA A 691 9.39 -20.93 7.91
CA ALA A 691 10.55 -20.05 7.92
C ALA A 691 11.84 -20.79 8.33
N LEU A 692 11.77 -21.68 9.33
CA LEU A 692 12.91 -22.52 9.74
C LEU A 692 13.33 -23.49 8.63
N ARG A 693 12.36 -24.12 7.93
CA ARG A 693 12.64 -24.98 6.75
C ARG A 693 13.31 -24.18 5.64
N LEU A 694 12.81 -22.96 5.37
CA LEU A 694 13.41 -22.04 4.40
C LEU A 694 14.87 -21.73 4.78
N GLY A 695 15.12 -21.33 6.03
CA GLY A 695 16.48 -21.06 6.54
C GLY A 695 17.43 -22.25 6.38
N ALA A 696 16.96 -23.45 6.71
CA ALA A 696 17.74 -24.69 6.59
C ALA A 696 17.97 -25.11 5.13
N ALA A 697 16.95 -25.00 4.27
CA ALA A 697 17.07 -25.32 2.86
C ALA A 697 18.11 -24.42 2.16
N CYS A 698 18.05 -23.11 2.42
CA CYS A 698 19.02 -22.16 1.91
C CYS A 698 20.41 -22.33 2.54
N GLY A 699 20.44 -22.69 3.83
CA GLY A 699 21.67 -22.92 4.59
C GLY A 699 22.47 -21.67 4.92
N ASP A 700 21.98 -20.48 4.53
CA ASP A 700 22.65 -19.19 4.71
C ASP A 700 21.75 -18.09 5.28
N LEU A 701 20.53 -18.41 5.67
CA LEU A 701 19.53 -17.50 6.21
C LEU A 701 19.21 -17.88 7.67
N PHE A 702 19.39 -16.94 8.59
CA PHE A 702 19.09 -17.13 10.01
C PHE A 702 17.78 -16.42 10.38
N VAL A 703 16.84 -17.12 11.02
CA VAL A 703 15.48 -16.68 11.30
C VAL A 703 15.36 -16.14 12.72
N VAL A 704 14.86 -14.92 12.87
CA VAL A 704 14.59 -14.27 14.16
C VAL A 704 13.07 -14.26 14.37
N LEU A 705 12.62 -14.94 15.41
CA LEU A 705 11.19 -15.16 15.69
C LEU A 705 10.76 -14.45 16.97
N SER A 706 9.53 -13.99 16.97
CA SER A 706 8.84 -13.41 18.12
C SER A 706 7.67 -14.28 18.54
N MET A 707 7.12 -14.05 19.73
CA MET A 707 5.92 -14.71 20.25
C MET A 707 4.73 -13.73 20.28
N PRO A 708 3.47 -14.22 20.31
CA PRO A 708 2.30 -13.36 20.46
C PRO A 708 2.37 -12.46 21.70
N ARG A 709 1.89 -11.22 21.57
CA ARG A 709 1.97 -10.17 22.61
C ARG A 709 1.31 -10.56 23.94
N HIS A 710 0.24 -11.32 23.92
CA HIS A 710 -0.55 -11.69 25.10
C HIS A 710 0.10 -12.82 25.91
N PHE A 711 1.14 -13.47 25.41
CA PHE A 711 1.77 -14.60 26.11
C PHE A 711 2.35 -14.20 27.46
N ARG A 712 2.14 -15.11 28.42
CA ARG A 712 2.78 -15.13 29.72
C ARG A 712 3.80 -16.26 29.76
N THR A 713 4.56 -16.38 30.84
CA THR A 713 5.60 -17.40 31.03
C THR A 713 5.15 -18.81 30.66
N ALA A 714 4.01 -19.28 31.13
CA ALA A 714 3.50 -20.62 30.85
C ALA A 714 3.17 -20.86 29.37
N GLN A 715 2.60 -19.85 28.70
CA GLN A 715 2.28 -19.93 27.28
C GLN A 715 3.55 -19.89 26.43
N ALA A 716 4.52 -19.06 26.78
CA ALA A 716 5.81 -18.97 26.13
C ALA A 716 6.58 -20.30 26.22
N LEU A 717 6.62 -20.95 27.39
CA LEU A 717 7.24 -22.26 27.58
C LEU A 717 6.57 -23.33 26.70
N ARG A 718 5.22 -23.40 26.72
CA ARG A 718 4.46 -24.35 25.91
C ARG A 718 4.71 -24.12 24.42
N TYR A 719 4.71 -22.87 23.96
CA TYR A 719 4.94 -22.53 22.57
C TYR A 719 6.34 -22.93 22.09
N SER A 720 7.39 -22.62 22.84
CA SER A 720 8.75 -23.06 22.54
C SER A 720 8.86 -24.59 22.46
N GLN A 721 8.24 -25.29 23.42
CA GLN A 721 8.23 -26.76 23.42
C GLN A 721 7.53 -27.31 22.17
N ARG A 722 6.38 -26.76 21.77
CA ARG A 722 5.67 -27.19 20.57
C ARG A 722 6.40 -26.83 19.29
N LEU A 723 7.00 -25.64 19.21
CA LEU A 723 7.79 -25.23 18.05
C LEU A 723 8.97 -26.17 17.79
N ARG A 724 9.62 -26.61 18.85
CA ARG A 724 10.79 -27.53 18.83
C ARG A 724 10.41 -29.01 18.71
N ALA A 725 9.11 -29.34 18.77
CA ALA A 725 8.66 -30.71 18.64
C ALA A 725 9.02 -31.30 17.25
N VAL A 726 9.61 -32.49 17.26
CA VAL A 726 10.00 -33.27 16.08
C VAL A 726 9.18 -34.55 16.04
N ARG A 727 8.70 -34.96 14.88
CA ARG A 727 7.97 -36.21 14.70
C ARG A 727 8.88 -37.39 15.04
N GLY A 728 8.64 -38.04 16.18
CA GLY A 728 9.31 -39.28 16.59
C GLY A 728 8.38 -40.45 16.49
N ALA A 729 8.95 -41.66 16.43
CA ALA A 729 8.17 -42.88 16.49
C ALA A 729 7.46 -42.98 17.87
N GLY A 730 6.13 -42.78 17.90
CA GLY A 730 5.30 -43.07 19.06
C GLY A 730 4.65 -41.92 19.84
N ALA A 731 4.86 -40.66 19.46
CA ALA A 731 4.14 -39.51 20.04
C ALA A 731 2.84 -39.18 19.31
N ALA A 732 1.84 -38.65 20.02
CA ALA A 732 0.62 -38.13 19.41
C ALA A 732 1.00 -37.14 18.27
N ILE A 733 0.56 -37.45 17.07
CA ILE A 733 1.02 -36.82 15.82
C ILE A 733 0.50 -35.37 15.78
N ASP A 734 1.37 -34.41 16.08
CA ASP A 734 1.16 -33.03 15.58
C ASP A 734 1.49 -33.05 14.07
N PRO A 735 0.51 -32.92 13.18
CA PRO A 735 0.75 -33.00 11.73
C PRO A 735 1.68 -31.89 11.22
N LEU A 736 1.83 -30.83 11.98
CA LEU A 736 2.68 -29.67 11.67
C LEU A 736 4.10 -29.80 12.24
N ALA A 737 4.40 -30.81 13.07
CA ALA A 737 5.75 -30.97 13.62
C ALA A 737 6.76 -31.24 12.51
N LEU A 738 8.00 -30.75 12.71
CA LEU A 738 9.12 -31.03 11.81
C LEU A 738 9.39 -32.51 11.76
N ALA A 739 9.77 -33.04 10.61
CA ALA A 739 10.21 -34.44 10.51
C ALA A 739 11.57 -34.61 11.24
N PHE A 740 11.89 -35.86 11.60
CA PHE A 740 13.14 -36.14 12.34
C PHE A 740 14.39 -35.70 11.56
N ASP A 741 14.42 -35.91 10.27
CA ASP A 741 15.48 -35.49 9.36
C ASP A 741 15.53 -33.96 9.16
N GLU A 742 14.46 -33.24 9.52
CA GLU A 742 14.38 -31.78 9.50
C GLU A 742 14.76 -31.13 10.84
N ALA A 743 15.07 -31.91 11.90
CA ALA A 743 15.37 -31.38 13.23
C ALA A 743 16.49 -30.32 13.23
N ARG A 744 17.43 -30.44 12.28
CA ARG A 744 18.50 -29.47 12.10
C ARG A 744 17.99 -28.05 11.71
N ALA A 745 16.82 -27.94 11.11
CA ALA A 745 16.21 -26.65 10.77
C ALA A 745 16.01 -25.75 12.00
N LEU A 746 15.80 -26.34 13.18
CA LEU A 746 15.68 -25.61 14.45
C LEU A 746 16.92 -24.78 14.77
N SER A 747 18.11 -25.20 14.34
CA SER A 747 19.35 -24.45 14.57
C SER A 747 19.45 -23.16 13.76
N TYR A 748 18.62 -22.99 12.72
CA TYR A 748 18.58 -21.78 11.91
C TYR A 748 17.66 -20.71 12.46
N GLY A 749 17.06 -20.90 13.64
CA GLY A 749 16.18 -19.92 14.24
C GLY A 749 16.45 -19.62 15.70
N ALA A 750 16.06 -18.44 16.13
CA ALA A 750 16.08 -17.99 17.52
C ALA A 750 14.78 -17.32 17.89
N LEU A 751 14.28 -17.56 19.09
CA LEU A 751 13.01 -17.07 19.61
C LEU A 751 13.26 -16.02 20.69
N TYR A 752 12.62 -14.83 20.56
CA TYR A 752 12.81 -13.70 21.45
C TYR A 752 11.53 -13.36 22.23
N PHE A 753 11.69 -12.99 23.51
CA PHE A 753 10.62 -12.59 24.43
C PHE A 753 11.19 -11.75 25.58
N PRO A 754 10.48 -10.80 26.17
CA PRO A 754 9.13 -10.31 25.87
C PRO A 754 9.11 -9.22 24.78
N TRP A 755 7.95 -8.61 24.57
CA TRP A 755 7.77 -7.48 23.69
C TRP A 755 8.36 -6.20 24.26
N LEU A 756 8.59 -5.22 23.39
CA LEU A 756 9.20 -3.95 23.68
C LEU A 756 8.16 -2.82 23.63
N GLN A 757 8.29 -1.87 24.55
CA GLN A 757 7.60 -0.58 24.44
C GLN A 757 8.59 0.44 23.89
N SER A 758 8.24 1.07 22.77
CA SER A 758 9.06 2.03 22.06
C SER A 758 8.44 3.42 22.10
N ASP A 759 9.26 4.47 22.12
CA ASP A 759 8.78 5.85 21.94
C ASP A 759 8.35 6.05 20.49
N ALA A 760 7.04 6.25 20.29
CA ALA A 760 6.39 6.28 18.98
C ALA A 760 6.74 7.49 18.09
N ARG A 761 7.73 8.30 18.43
CA ARG A 761 8.10 9.52 17.68
C ARG A 761 8.44 9.25 16.20
N GLY A 762 8.89 8.05 15.85
CA GLY A 762 9.24 7.71 14.46
C GLY A 762 8.07 7.51 13.50
N GLY A 763 6.87 7.11 13.97
CA GLY A 763 5.73 6.81 13.11
C GLY A 763 4.87 8.03 12.74
N ALA A 764 4.77 9.01 13.65
CA ALA A 764 4.02 10.24 13.42
C ALA A 764 4.75 11.21 12.47
N LEU A 765 6.09 11.18 12.44
CA LEU A 765 6.90 12.00 11.52
C LEU A 765 6.76 11.54 10.05
N ALA A 766 6.51 10.26 9.79
CA ALA A 766 6.33 9.77 8.43
C ALA A 766 4.97 10.19 7.81
N ALA A 767 3.93 10.33 8.62
CA ALA A 767 2.63 10.81 8.15
C ALA A 767 2.56 12.33 8.04
N GLY A 768 3.40 13.08 8.77
CA GLY A 768 3.44 14.54 8.76
C GLY A 768 4.54 15.17 7.89
N SER A 769 5.54 14.41 7.46
CA SER A 769 6.67 14.96 6.71
C SER A 769 6.41 15.23 5.23
N LEU A 770 5.29 14.76 4.68
CA LEU A 770 4.85 15.10 3.32
C LEU A 770 4.21 16.51 3.24
N GLY A 771 3.83 17.11 4.40
CA GLY A 771 3.21 18.43 4.47
C GLY A 771 4.14 19.57 4.92
N ALA A 772 5.39 19.31 5.31
CA ALA A 772 6.26 20.27 5.98
C ALA A 772 7.01 21.26 5.04
N LEU A 773 6.65 21.37 3.79
CA LEU A 773 7.27 22.30 2.84
C LEU A 773 6.35 23.46 2.41
N SER A 774 5.30 23.76 3.15
CA SER A 774 4.53 25.00 2.95
C SER A 774 4.87 26.01 4.06
N PRO A 775 5.46 27.17 3.75
CA PRO A 775 5.71 28.20 4.72
C PRO A 775 4.40 28.93 5.05
N GLY A 776 3.63 28.38 5.97
CA GLY A 776 2.33 28.95 6.39
C GLY A 776 1.69 28.25 7.59
N ALA A 777 2.19 27.09 7.99
CA ALA A 777 1.61 26.31 9.11
C ALA A 777 2.15 26.73 10.49
N GLY A 778 2.28 28.01 10.74
CA GLY A 778 2.84 28.55 12.01
C GLY A 778 1.91 28.51 13.22
N ALA A 779 0.72 27.90 13.18
CA ALA A 779 -0.23 28.03 14.27
C ALA A 779 -0.73 26.73 14.91
N GLN A 780 -0.28 25.55 14.51
CA GLN A 780 -0.77 24.29 15.10
C GLN A 780 0.24 23.55 15.98
N ALA A 781 1.30 24.18 16.41
CA ALA A 781 2.26 23.62 17.40
C ALA A 781 1.68 23.46 18.82
N GLY A 782 0.42 23.81 19.06
CA GLY A 782 -0.23 23.78 20.38
C GLY A 782 -0.94 22.48 20.74
N ALA A 783 -1.37 21.68 19.77
CA ALA A 783 -2.17 20.46 20.01
C ALA A 783 -1.33 19.20 20.32
N ASP A 784 -0.03 19.29 20.26
CA ASP A 784 0.90 18.15 20.41
C ASP A 784 1.42 17.96 21.84
N ARG A 785 0.75 18.59 22.82
CA ARG A 785 1.11 18.50 24.24
C ARG A 785 0.16 17.60 25.03
N ASP A 786 -0.18 16.42 24.51
CA ASP A 786 -0.78 15.40 25.36
C ASP A 786 0.35 14.64 26.09
N PRO A 787 0.49 14.77 27.41
CA PRO A 787 1.50 14.05 28.18
C PRO A 787 1.24 12.53 28.27
N GLN A 788 0.14 12.04 27.70
CA GLN A 788 -0.23 10.62 27.65
C GLN A 788 -0.02 9.98 26.28
N ARG A 789 1.02 10.34 25.52
CA ARG A 789 1.41 9.57 24.35
C ARG A 789 1.64 8.13 24.75
N ARG A 790 0.72 7.25 24.36
CA ARG A 790 0.81 5.82 24.64
C ARG A 790 2.04 5.26 23.96
N LEU A 791 2.94 4.69 24.74
CA LEU A 791 4.11 3.97 24.22
C LEU A 791 3.62 2.85 23.29
N ARG A 792 4.21 2.76 22.11
CA ARG A 792 3.85 1.72 21.16
C ARG A 792 4.51 0.41 21.53
N VAL A 793 3.72 -0.67 21.54
CA VAL A 793 4.24 -2.01 21.82
C VAL A 793 4.61 -2.67 20.49
N VAL A 794 5.87 -3.10 20.38
CA VAL A 794 6.44 -3.67 19.16
C VAL A 794 7.10 -5.02 19.46
N PRO A 795 7.10 -5.97 18.49
CA PRO A 795 7.76 -7.24 18.67
C PRO A 795 9.29 -7.07 18.73
N PRO A 796 10.02 -7.97 19.41
CA PRO A 796 11.46 -7.86 19.62
C PRO A 796 12.33 -8.19 18.40
N ASP A 797 11.78 -8.80 17.36
CA ASP A 797 12.52 -9.29 16.19
C ASP A 797 13.25 -8.18 15.42
N GLY A 798 12.62 -7.00 15.24
CA GLY A 798 13.26 -5.87 14.59
C GLY A 798 14.51 -5.39 15.32
N VAL A 799 14.42 -5.21 16.65
CA VAL A 799 15.55 -4.81 17.49
C VAL A 799 16.63 -5.88 17.50
N ALA A 800 16.25 -7.16 17.70
CA ALA A 800 17.19 -8.28 17.72
C ALA A 800 17.94 -8.41 16.39
N THR A 801 17.22 -8.30 15.26
CA THR A 801 17.80 -8.34 13.92
C THR A 801 18.78 -7.18 13.70
N GLY A 802 18.46 -5.97 14.19
CA GLY A 802 19.35 -4.81 14.14
C GLY A 802 20.63 -5.01 14.93
N VAL A 803 20.54 -5.55 16.15
CA VAL A 803 21.70 -5.91 16.97
C VAL A 803 22.57 -6.97 16.29
N PHE A 804 21.96 -7.99 15.63
CA PHE A 804 22.70 -8.96 14.83
C PHE A 804 23.46 -8.34 13.67
N ALA A 805 22.81 -7.42 12.96
CA ALA A 805 23.43 -6.73 11.84
C ALA A 805 24.60 -5.84 12.29
N ALA A 806 24.40 -5.05 13.34
CA ALA A 806 25.44 -4.22 13.93
C ALA A 806 26.65 -5.05 14.39
N ARG A 807 26.38 -6.16 15.07
CA ARG A 807 27.43 -7.05 15.56
C ARG A 807 28.23 -7.67 14.40
N ALA A 808 27.52 -8.15 13.38
CA ALA A 808 28.16 -8.76 12.21
C ALA A 808 29.06 -7.77 11.46
N SER A 809 28.64 -6.52 11.31
CA SER A 809 29.42 -5.49 10.60
C SER A 809 30.60 -4.96 11.40
N GLN A 810 30.48 -4.85 12.74
CA GLN A 810 31.49 -4.21 13.59
C GLN A 810 32.52 -5.18 14.15
N ARG A 811 32.10 -6.39 14.53
CA ARG A 811 32.95 -7.32 15.29
C ARG A 811 33.00 -8.73 14.67
N GLY A 812 32.12 -9.04 13.74
CA GLY A 812 32.02 -10.36 13.11
C GLY A 812 30.84 -11.20 13.60
N ALA A 813 30.29 -11.99 12.70
CA ALA A 813 29.10 -12.81 12.95
C ALA A 813 29.33 -13.98 13.92
N TRP A 814 30.58 -14.33 14.18
CA TRP A 814 31.01 -15.37 15.14
C TRP A 814 30.98 -14.93 16.60
N ILE A 815 30.62 -13.67 16.87
CA ILE A 815 30.48 -13.16 18.23
C ILE A 815 28.99 -13.13 18.59
N ALA A 816 28.67 -13.69 19.77
CA ALA A 816 27.29 -13.73 20.26
C ALA A 816 26.66 -12.32 20.33
N ALA A 817 25.43 -12.19 19.87
CA ALA A 817 24.66 -10.97 19.92
C ALA A 817 23.91 -10.84 21.26
N ALA A 818 24.57 -11.13 22.36
CA ALA A 818 24.08 -10.96 23.72
C ALA A 818 24.80 -9.81 24.41
N ASN A 819 24.17 -9.26 25.46
CA ASN A 819 24.71 -8.15 26.26
C ASN A 819 25.04 -6.89 25.45
N GLU A 820 24.29 -6.66 24.36
CA GLU A 820 24.33 -5.41 23.58
C GLU A 820 23.15 -4.53 23.94
N PRO A 821 23.36 -3.20 24.10
CA PRO A 821 22.28 -2.28 24.42
C PRO A 821 21.31 -2.13 23.24
N MET A 822 20.03 -2.25 23.54
CA MET A 822 18.94 -2.02 22.59
C MET A 822 18.53 -0.56 22.62
N ARG A 823 18.40 0.08 21.47
CA ARG A 823 17.99 1.47 21.32
C ARG A 823 16.50 1.57 21.08
N ASP A 824 15.93 2.74 21.40
CA ASP A 824 14.50 3.07 21.24
C ASP A 824 13.56 2.17 22.04
N VAL A 825 14.03 1.59 23.14
CA VAL A 825 13.25 0.78 24.06
C VAL A 825 13.09 1.55 25.37
N VAL A 826 11.84 1.66 25.86
CA VAL A 826 11.47 2.38 27.08
C VAL A 826 11.04 1.41 28.19
N ALA A 827 10.40 0.30 27.82
CA ALA A 827 9.96 -0.72 28.78
C ALA A 827 9.78 -2.09 28.08
N LEU A 828 9.63 -3.13 28.88
CA LEU A 828 9.32 -4.48 28.45
C LEU A 828 7.89 -4.88 28.86
N THR A 829 7.21 -5.63 28.01
CA THR A 829 5.85 -6.14 28.29
C THR A 829 5.67 -7.57 27.75
N PRO A 830 5.20 -8.53 28.59
CA PRO A 830 5.01 -8.43 30.04
C PRO A 830 6.33 -8.34 30.82
N ARG A 831 6.29 -7.86 32.02
CA ARG A 831 7.42 -7.99 32.95
C ARG A 831 7.54 -9.44 33.39
N ILE A 832 8.75 -10.00 33.27
CA ILE A 832 9.06 -11.38 33.65
C ILE A 832 9.61 -11.39 35.08
N ALA A 833 9.03 -12.24 35.91
CA ALA A 833 9.53 -12.44 37.28
C ALA A 833 10.94 -13.11 37.24
N ASP A 834 11.78 -12.75 38.20
CA ASP A 834 13.16 -13.30 38.26
C ASP A 834 13.16 -14.82 38.41
N GLY A 835 12.18 -15.40 39.09
CA GLY A 835 12.05 -16.85 39.26
C GLY A 835 11.74 -17.63 37.98
N ASP A 836 11.14 -16.95 36.97
CA ASP A 836 10.75 -17.59 35.71
C ASP A 836 11.87 -17.58 34.66
N ARG A 837 12.90 -16.77 34.87
CA ARG A 837 13.96 -16.55 33.88
C ARG A 837 14.73 -17.82 33.54
N ALA A 838 15.09 -18.61 34.54
CA ALA A 838 15.84 -19.86 34.34
C ALA A 838 15.05 -20.85 33.45
N ALA A 839 13.75 -21.05 33.77
CA ALA A 839 12.89 -21.96 33.00
C ALA A 839 12.70 -21.50 31.53
N LEU A 840 12.59 -20.21 31.30
CA LEU A 840 12.48 -19.65 29.94
C LEU A 840 13.79 -19.81 29.17
N GLN A 841 14.94 -19.62 29.81
CA GLN A 841 16.26 -19.80 29.21
C GLN A 841 16.52 -21.27 28.90
N ASP A 842 16.15 -22.20 29.80
CA ASP A 842 16.25 -23.64 29.55
C ASP A 842 15.38 -24.09 28.38
N ALA A 843 14.26 -23.40 28.15
CA ALA A 843 13.42 -23.59 26.98
C ALA A 843 13.96 -22.92 25.70
N GLN A 844 15.20 -22.41 25.70
CA GLN A 844 15.88 -21.74 24.58
C GLN A 844 15.11 -20.50 24.07
N ILE A 845 14.50 -19.76 24.99
CA ILE A 845 13.89 -18.48 24.73
C ILE A 845 14.90 -17.39 25.08
N ASN A 846 15.26 -16.56 24.10
CA ASN A 846 16.18 -15.46 24.30
C ASN A 846 15.45 -14.32 25.03
N LEU A 847 15.80 -14.14 26.30
CA LEU A 847 15.17 -13.18 27.17
C LEU A 847 15.75 -11.78 27.01
N LEU A 848 14.86 -10.81 26.93
CA LEU A 848 15.18 -9.40 27.03
C LEU A 848 15.06 -8.95 28.49
N ARG A 849 16.02 -8.17 28.95
CA ARG A 849 16.09 -7.70 30.33
C ARG A 849 16.24 -6.19 30.42
N ASP A 850 15.60 -5.63 31.40
CA ASP A 850 15.80 -4.29 31.93
C ASP A 850 16.98 -4.31 32.92
N ASP A 851 18.00 -3.52 32.67
CA ASP A 851 19.21 -3.36 33.49
C ASP A 851 19.44 -1.86 33.71
N PRO A 852 20.04 -1.41 34.80
CA PRO A 852 20.37 0.00 35.02
C PRO A 852 21.14 0.68 33.88
N ARG A 853 21.82 -0.10 33.03
CA ARG A 853 22.56 0.38 31.84
C ARG A 853 21.68 0.44 30.58
N GLY A 854 20.43 0.00 30.62
CA GLY A 854 19.51 -0.08 29.49
C GLY A 854 18.91 -1.47 29.30
N PHE A 855 18.37 -1.72 28.10
CA PHE A 855 17.74 -3.00 27.76
C PHE A 855 18.73 -3.88 26.97
N PHE A 856 18.81 -5.16 27.33
CA PHE A 856 19.79 -6.11 26.79
C PHE A 856 19.15 -7.47 26.51
N ALA A 857 19.68 -8.21 25.52
CA ALA A 857 19.42 -9.64 25.40
C ALA A 857 20.33 -10.40 26.37
N LEU A 858 19.74 -11.30 27.20
CA LEU A 858 20.47 -12.08 28.19
C LEU A 858 21.16 -13.29 27.59
N SER A 859 20.58 -13.92 26.58
CA SER A 859 21.04 -15.15 25.96
C SER A 859 21.13 -15.00 24.45
N ALA A 860 21.82 -15.93 23.82
CA ALA A 860 21.98 -16.03 22.38
C ALA A 860 21.95 -17.51 21.98
N ASP A 861 20.79 -18.14 22.18
CA ASP A 861 20.54 -19.54 21.90
C ASP A 861 19.64 -19.71 20.66
N THR A 862 19.98 -20.69 19.83
CA THR A 862 19.11 -21.17 18.75
C THR A 862 18.05 -22.11 19.33
N LEU A 863 17.10 -22.56 18.51
CA LEU A 863 16.10 -23.58 18.87
C LEU A 863 16.64 -25.02 18.73
N ALA A 864 17.94 -25.20 18.47
CA ALA A 864 18.53 -26.52 18.22
C ALA A 864 18.30 -27.49 19.36
N LEU A 865 18.06 -28.75 19.00
CA LEU A 865 18.04 -29.87 19.96
C LEU A 865 19.43 -30.31 20.32
N ASP A 866 20.39 -30.10 19.44
CA ASP A 866 21.81 -30.40 19.62
C ASP A 866 22.48 -29.25 20.38
N GLU A 867 23.19 -29.61 21.46
CA GLU A 867 23.94 -28.65 22.30
C GLU A 867 25.04 -27.92 21.53
N GLU A 868 25.65 -28.58 20.53
CA GLU A 868 26.75 -28.01 19.76
C GLU A 868 26.25 -26.86 18.84
N LEU A 869 25.02 -26.96 18.36
CA LEU A 869 24.40 -25.94 17.52
C LEU A 869 23.50 -24.94 18.29
N ARG A 870 23.42 -25.11 19.62
CA ARG A 870 22.64 -24.24 20.49
C ARG A 870 23.12 -22.78 20.46
N PRO A 871 24.43 -22.43 20.49
CA PRO A 871 24.84 -21.03 20.45
C PRO A 871 24.65 -20.41 19.08
N ILE A 872 24.02 -19.22 19.01
CA ILE A 872 23.73 -18.49 17.75
C ILE A 872 25.01 -18.14 17.00
N ASN A 873 26.09 -17.79 17.72
CA ASN A 873 27.36 -17.43 17.09
C ASN A 873 27.96 -18.61 16.32
N VAL A 874 27.78 -19.84 16.81
CA VAL A 874 28.23 -21.06 16.12
C VAL A 874 27.49 -21.23 14.81
N ARG A 875 26.16 -21.15 14.85
CA ARG A 875 25.32 -21.25 13.61
C ARG A 875 25.67 -20.15 12.61
N ARG A 876 25.88 -18.93 13.08
CA ARG A 876 26.22 -17.80 12.20
C ARG A 876 27.65 -17.91 11.64
N LEU A 877 28.58 -18.47 12.41
CA LEU A 877 29.91 -18.82 11.89
C LEU A 877 29.83 -19.87 10.78
N LEU A 878 28.99 -20.91 10.93
CA LEU A 878 28.80 -21.93 9.90
C LEU A 878 28.16 -21.33 8.63
N ILE A 879 27.20 -20.42 8.77
CA ILE A 879 26.61 -19.68 7.65
C ILE A 879 27.71 -18.86 6.93
N LEU A 880 28.61 -18.19 7.68
CA LEU A 880 29.71 -17.43 7.11
C LEU A 880 30.67 -18.35 6.31
N LEU A 881 31.08 -19.47 6.92
CA LEU A 881 31.95 -20.44 6.26
C LEU A 881 31.31 -21.00 4.99
N ARG A 882 30.01 -21.31 5.03
CA ARG A 882 29.28 -21.77 3.86
C ARG A 882 29.31 -20.72 2.73
N ARG A 883 29.04 -19.44 3.03
CA ARG A 883 29.06 -18.34 2.03
C ARG A 883 30.48 -18.14 1.47
N MET A 884 31.49 -18.17 2.31
CA MET A 884 32.87 -18.09 1.87
C MET A 884 33.23 -19.26 0.95
N ALA A 885 32.81 -20.47 1.32
CA ALA A 885 33.05 -21.68 0.57
C ALA A 885 32.37 -21.65 -0.82
N LEU A 886 31.12 -21.23 -0.90
CA LEU A 886 30.39 -21.04 -2.17
C LEU A 886 31.06 -19.99 -3.05
N ARG A 887 31.42 -18.84 -2.48
CA ARG A 887 32.06 -17.74 -3.22
C ARG A 887 33.43 -18.14 -3.76
N ARG A 888 34.23 -18.80 -2.96
CA ARG A 888 35.57 -19.26 -3.37
C ARG A 888 35.50 -20.49 -4.26
N GLY A 889 34.57 -21.40 -3.98
CA GLY A 889 34.40 -22.64 -4.75
C GLY A 889 34.07 -22.36 -6.23
N SER A 890 33.33 -21.28 -6.52
CA SER A 890 33.00 -20.90 -7.90
C SER A 890 34.23 -20.58 -8.75
N SER A 891 35.36 -20.15 -8.15
CA SER A 891 36.58 -19.85 -8.88
C SER A 891 37.38 -21.10 -9.28
N TYR A 892 37.04 -22.26 -8.71
CA TYR A 892 37.72 -23.53 -9.02
C TYR A 892 36.95 -24.43 -10.01
N VAL A 893 35.76 -23.99 -10.42
CA VAL A 893 34.92 -24.69 -11.40
C VAL A 893 35.67 -24.68 -12.74
N PHE A 894 35.73 -25.84 -13.41
CA PHE A 894 36.45 -26.10 -14.65
C PHE A 894 37.97 -26.28 -14.53
N GLU A 895 38.58 -26.21 -13.32
CA GLU A 895 39.98 -26.58 -13.14
C GLU A 895 40.17 -28.12 -13.16
N PRO A 896 41.29 -28.63 -13.71
CA PRO A 896 41.58 -30.07 -13.73
C PRO A 896 41.62 -30.66 -12.32
N ASN A 897 40.78 -31.67 -12.04
CA ASN A 897 40.71 -32.32 -10.74
C ASN A 897 41.96 -33.19 -10.49
N GLY A 898 42.92 -32.64 -9.73
CA GLY A 898 44.17 -33.30 -9.43
C GLY A 898 44.93 -32.70 -8.25
N PRO A 899 46.08 -33.29 -7.85
CA PRO A 899 46.84 -32.88 -6.67
C PRO A 899 47.32 -31.42 -6.68
N VAL A 900 47.41 -30.79 -7.85
CA VAL A 900 47.79 -29.38 -7.98
C VAL A 900 46.61 -28.49 -7.54
N LEU A 901 45.40 -28.77 -8.03
CA LEU A 901 44.19 -28.10 -7.62
C LEU A 901 43.94 -28.27 -6.10
N TRP A 902 44.06 -29.50 -5.60
CA TRP A 902 43.83 -29.81 -4.19
C TRP A 902 44.71 -28.99 -3.25
N ARG A 903 46.01 -28.87 -3.55
CA ARG A 903 46.96 -28.03 -2.80
C ARG A 903 46.65 -26.53 -2.94
N SER A 904 46.21 -26.09 -4.09
CA SER A 904 45.81 -24.70 -4.31
C SER A 904 44.58 -24.33 -3.50
N VAL A 905 43.57 -25.19 -3.52
CA VAL A 905 42.34 -25.04 -2.75
C VAL A 905 42.60 -25.08 -1.25
N GLN A 906 43.40 -26.06 -0.79
CA GLN A 906 43.79 -26.19 0.61
C GLN A 906 44.45 -24.88 1.11
N ARG A 907 45.48 -24.39 0.40
CA ARG A 907 46.15 -23.14 0.75
C ARG A 907 45.19 -21.96 0.77
N GLY A 908 44.27 -21.89 -0.20
CA GLY A 908 43.27 -20.83 -0.26
C GLY A 908 42.36 -20.79 0.97
N PHE A 909 41.88 -21.94 1.40
CA PHE A 909 41.07 -22.04 2.62
C PHE A 909 41.88 -21.90 3.90
N ASP A 910 43.13 -22.41 3.95
CA ASP A 910 44.04 -22.22 5.10
C ASP A 910 44.28 -20.71 5.35
N LEU A 911 44.48 -19.91 4.30
CA LEU A 911 44.62 -18.46 4.41
C LEU A 911 43.35 -17.79 4.92
N LEU A 912 42.19 -18.18 4.40
CA LEU A 912 40.89 -17.60 4.82
C LEU A 912 40.58 -17.96 6.29
N LEU A 913 40.76 -19.20 6.67
CA LEU A 913 40.54 -19.64 8.05
C LEU A 913 41.58 -19.05 9.01
N GLY A 914 42.83 -18.85 8.53
CA GLY A 914 43.86 -18.12 9.27
C GLY A 914 43.49 -16.69 9.60
N ASP A 915 42.90 -15.91 8.62
CA ASP A 915 42.39 -14.56 8.86
C ASP A 915 41.25 -14.59 9.88
N LEU A 916 40.32 -15.54 9.80
CA LEU A 916 39.25 -15.70 10.78
C LEU A 916 39.76 -16.07 12.17
N PHE A 917 40.86 -16.90 12.25
CA PHE A 917 41.51 -17.24 13.50
C PHE A 917 42.13 -15.99 14.15
N GLU A 918 42.87 -15.19 13.38
CA GLU A 918 43.46 -13.94 13.86
C GLU A 918 42.41 -12.95 14.36
N ARG A 919 41.21 -12.96 13.76
CA ARG A 919 40.05 -12.17 14.22
C ARG A 919 39.29 -12.79 15.39
N GLY A 920 39.71 -13.94 15.91
CA GLY A 920 39.13 -14.60 17.08
C GLY A 920 37.85 -15.39 16.81
N ALA A 921 37.63 -15.85 15.58
CA ALA A 921 36.45 -16.64 15.24
C ALA A 921 36.47 -18.06 15.80
N PHE A 922 37.64 -18.59 16.12
CA PHE A 922 37.84 -19.95 16.56
C PHE A 922 38.41 -20.03 17.99
N ALA A 923 38.14 -21.15 18.65
CA ALA A 923 38.76 -21.54 19.91
C ALA A 923 40.10 -22.23 19.61
N GLY A 924 41.03 -22.18 20.55
CA GLY A 924 42.37 -22.78 20.46
C GLY A 924 43.47 -21.73 20.55
N ALA A 925 44.65 -22.18 21.00
CA ALA A 925 45.79 -21.29 21.14
C ALA A 925 46.64 -21.20 19.86
N THR A 926 46.51 -22.17 18.97
CA THR A 926 47.21 -22.21 17.67
C THR A 926 46.21 -22.49 16.54
N ALA A 927 46.60 -22.14 15.33
CA ALA A 927 45.79 -22.38 14.13
C ALA A 927 45.45 -23.87 13.93
N GLU A 928 46.43 -24.74 14.21
CA GLU A 928 46.30 -26.21 14.07
C GLU A 928 45.30 -26.82 15.06
N GLN A 929 45.09 -26.18 16.23
CA GLN A 929 44.06 -26.60 17.19
C GLN A 929 42.67 -26.03 16.85
N SER A 930 42.61 -24.98 16.02
CA SER A 930 41.44 -24.18 15.76
C SER A 930 40.70 -24.59 14.47
N PHE A 931 41.49 -24.95 13.44
CA PHE A 931 40.92 -25.42 12.18
C PHE A 931 41.85 -26.37 11.41
N ARG A 932 41.25 -27.12 10.49
CA ARG A 932 42.00 -28.00 9.57
C ARG A 932 41.23 -28.09 8.24
N VAL A 933 41.96 -27.93 7.15
CA VAL A 933 41.43 -28.13 5.78
C VAL A 933 41.93 -29.50 5.29
N VAL A 934 41.01 -30.39 4.90
CA VAL A 934 41.31 -31.75 4.44
C VAL A 934 40.86 -31.87 2.99
N THR A 935 41.83 -32.20 2.11
CA THR A 935 41.63 -32.41 0.66
C THR A 935 42.32 -33.69 0.17
N ASP A 936 42.74 -34.56 1.12
CA ASP A 936 43.51 -35.75 0.82
C ASP A 936 42.65 -36.89 0.18
N GLU A 937 43.32 -38.02 -0.13
CA GLU A 937 42.68 -39.19 -0.72
C GLU A 937 41.60 -39.81 0.19
N GLY A 938 41.65 -39.56 1.50
CA GLY A 938 40.63 -40.02 2.45
C GLY A 938 39.28 -39.40 2.20
N VAL A 939 39.28 -38.15 1.73
CA VAL A 939 38.04 -37.37 1.39
C VAL A 939 37.75 -37.43 -0.11
N ASN A 940 38.78 -37.63 -0.94
CA ASN A 940 38.69 -37.71 -2.41
C ASN A 940 39.20 -39.08 -2.93
N PRO A 941 38.47 -40.16 -2.71
CA PRO A 941 38.87 -41.47 -3.25
C PRO A 941 38.88 -41.46 -4.78
N PRO A 942 39.69 -42.31 -5.45
CA PRO A 942 39.85 -42.33 -6.90
C PRO A 942 38.52 -42.37 -7.68
N GLN A 943 37.51 -43.09 -7.17
CA GLN A 943 36.20 -43.15 -7.77
C GLN A 943 35.45 -41.77 -7.81
N SER A 944 35.63 -40.96 -6.76
CA SER A 944 35.08 -39.58 -6.71
C SER A 944 35.77 -38.69 -7.73
N VAL A 945 37.09 -38.82 -7.85
CA VAL A 945 37.88 -38.03 -8.79
C VAL A 945 37.54 -38.42 -10.25
N GLU A 946 37.39 -39.71 -10.55
CA GLU A 946 36.97 -40.22 -11.86
C GLU A 946 35.57 -39.77 -12.26
N SER A 947 34.65 -39.59 -11.26
CA SER A 947 33.30 -39.02 -11.48
C SER A 947 33.28 -37.49 -11.58
N GLY A 948 34.48 -36.84 -11.60
CA GLY A 948 34.59 -35.40 -11.65
C GLY A 948 34.19 -34.68 -10.32
N ARG A 949 34.10 -35.42 -9.24
CA ARG A 949 33.74 -34.91 -7.93
C ARG A 949 34.97 -34.57 -7.11
N PHE A 950 35.01 -33.36 -6.56
CA PHE A 950 36.03 -32.92 -5.62
C PHE A 950 35.37 -32.48 -4.32
N VAL A 951 35.93 -32.92 -3.18
CA VAL A 951 35.42 -32.65 -1.84
C VAL A 951 36.48 -31.96 -1.02
N VAL A 952 36.16 -30.87 -0.38
CA VAL A 952 36.97 -30.17 0.62
C VAL A 952 36.26 -30.24 1.95
N GLU A 953 36.92 -30.74 2.97
CA GLU A 953 36.39 -30.81 4.33
C GLU A 953 37.06 -29.75 5.19
N LEU A 954 36.26 -28.82 5.74
CA LEU A 954 36.72 -27.80 6.67
C LEU A 954 36.31 -28.21 8.08
N ARG A 955 37.30 -28.55 8.91
CA ARG A 955 37.11 -28.85 10.33
C ARG A 955 37.46 -27.61 11.13
N VAL A 956 36.53 -27.11 11.93
CA VAL A 956 36.67 -25.89 12.72
C VAL A 956 36.26 -26.12 14.17
N ALA A 957 36.93 -25.44 15.09
CA ALA A 957 36.58 -25.37 16.50
C ALA A 957 36.02 -23.96 16.77
N PRO A 958 34.70 -23.76 16.88
CA PRO A 958 34.11 -22.44 17.21
C PRO A 958 34.64 -21.91 18.55
N SER A 959 34.46 -20.62 18.82
CA SER A 959 34.96 -19.91 20.01
C SER A 959 34.41 -20.41 21.36
N LEU A 960 33.74 -21.55 21.40
CA LEU A 960 33.40 -22.29 22.61
C LEU A 960 34.19 -23.58 22.65
N PRO A 961 34.49 -24.16 23.85
CA PRO A 961 35.22 -25.41 23.95
C PRO A 961 34.35 -26.58 23.44
N MET A 962 34.36 -26.79 22.15
CA MET A 962 33.53 -27.79 21.46
C MET A 962 34.36 -28.79 20.65
N ARG A 963 33.75 -29.94 20.31
CA ARG A 963 34.29 -30.87 19.33
C ARG A 963 34.34 -30.23 17.95
N PHE A 964 35.22 -30.72 17.08
CA PHE A 964 35.34 -30.25 15.71
C PHE A 964 34.07 -30.52 14.92
N ILE A 965 33.59 -29.48 14.26
CA ILE A 965 32.51 -29.56 13.29
C ILE A 965 33.13 -29.67 11.90
N ALA A 966 32.73 -30.66 11.11
CA ALA A 966 33.22 -30.84 9.76
C ALA A 966 32.23 -30.20 8.75
N VAL A 967 32.73 -29.26 7.96
CA VAL A 967 32.02 -28.66 6.83
C VAL A 967 32.60 -29.28 5.56
N ARG A 968 31.80 -30.09 4.87
CA ARG A 968 32.24 -30.81 3.65
C ARG A 968 31.69 -30.09 2.42
N LEU A 969 32.62 -29.64 1.60
CA LEU A 969 32.35 -29.07 0.28
C LEU A 969 32.45 -30.21 -0.74
N ALA A 970 31.37 -30.44 -1.49
CA ALA A 970 31.39 -31.42 -2.56
C ALA A 970 31.00 -30.75 -3.87
N GLN A 971 31.85 -30.90 -4.87
CA GLN A 971 31.57 -30.49 -6.24
C GLN A 971 31.22 -31.72 -7.06
N SER A 972 30.09 -31.66 -7.76
CA SER A 972 29.65 -32.66 -8.72
C SER A 972 29.20 -31.99 -9.99
N GLY A 973 30.01 -32.04 -11.04
CA GLY A 973 29.80 -31.27 -12.25
C GLY A 973 29.79 -29.74 -12.01
N GLU A 974 28.78 -29.05 -12.53
CA GLU A 974 28.61 -27.60 -12.36
C GLU A 974 28.03 -27.17 -10.99
N ARG A 975 27.61 -28.15 -10.16
CA ARG A 975 26.98 -27.85 -8.85
C ARG A 975 27.98 -28.01 -7.71
N LEU A 976 28.18 -26.94 -6.96
CA LEU A 976 28.87 -26.93 -5.69
C LEU A 976 27.84 -27.10 -4.56
N THR A 977 28.00 -28.16 -3.76
CA THR A 977 27.18 -28.38 -2.58
C THR A 977 28.04 -28.29 -1.32
N VAL A 978 27.52 -27.62 -0.29
CA VAL A 978 28.13 -27.55 1.02
C VAL A 978 27.26 -28.34 1.98
N LYS A 979 27.82 -29.40 2.57
CA LYS A 979 27.16 -30.17 3.62
C LYS A 979 27.92 -29.98 4.93
N GLU A 980 27.19 -29.84 6.00
CA GLU A 980 27.73 -29.86 7.36
C GLU A 980 27.58 -31.28 7.89
N GLU A 981 28.66 -31.88 8.35
CA GLU A 981 28.69 -33.15 9.08
C GLU A 981 29.13 -32.87 10.52
N LEU A 982 28.27 -33.25 11.48
CA LEU A 982 28.49 -33.10 12.92
C LEU A 982 29.23 -34.31 13.46
#